data_8eda8002fc528149ec3e80d314144163
#
_entry.id   8eda8002fc528149ec3e80d314144163
#
_cell.length_a   1.000
_cell.length_b   1.000
_cell.length_c   1.000
_cell.angle_alpha   90.00
_cell.angle_beta   90.00
_cell.angle_gamma   90.00
#
_symmetry.space_group_name_H-M   'P 1'
#
loop_
_entity.id
_entity.type
_entity.pdbx_description
1 polymer ?
#
loop_
_entity_poly.entity_id
_entity_poly.type
_entity_poly.pdbx_seq_one_letter_code
_entity_poly.pdbx_strand_id
1 'polypeptide(L)'
;MMGSRALAHSGDSVNAVPESRSKAVTAFATPTLLAAMLAAATLAGACGTGTSSALGSGNGSGSGGGGDDGGGGFGSGSGGSSSGGPAGFAVGGDSGAGSGRSGDAGVGCDPSCTTAGGKCSGSTCTITENPGNVATATQTQLRGKGTADSAFTWLYPYDNTVFPRGLLSPTLQFGGGESDAEYVHITSKTLDYSGYFAGGAAGAVTLSLSQNSWAAVAAAVGAGDVASVQVTKISGGSVTGPIAESWPIAQGSVRGTVYYETYGSTVAGGRNSVGILKIQPGATTPTAVMIGCGNVCHAASADGTTLAAANTLTTSGAYSLLGDGGVTSLATATNAAFTYMGLYPDGTFGMAATSFGAIYNQNTASRLYSTRTGANIPAAGWDSTITLGGTPAFSPDGKQIAFMHEDENAYTIAKMDFDVSTKTFSGLVDLASESSGTVAWPAFTPDGKTVLFQTGSSTTFETDCQNTGDLYTVDVATQTVRRTDVLDGYSGTGTASYLPANDPGLNFAPTMLAEAVGGYFWAIFTSHRSYGSLLASKANSDGLGVSNCTNPEGDEANGKLWMAAIDIGAPAGQDPSHPAFYLDGQELQADNLRGYWVLPACSNLGVGCGSGDECCSGFCRSESGGALVCVTQPTGCSNVYESCTTSANCCASGDECINSRCAAPPAAQ
;
A
#
# COMPACT_ATOMS: atom_id res chain seq x y z
N MET A 1 13.05 -68.09 -19.39
CA MET A 1 14.40 -68.51 -19.10
C MET A 1 14.91 -67.65 -17.99
N MET A 2 14.79 -68.05 -16.75
CA MET A 2 15.81 -68.71 -15.94
C MET A 2 17.01 -67.77 -15.72
N GLY A 3 17.46 -67.41 -14.52
CA GLY A 3 17.28 -67.91 -13.16
C GLY A 3 18.06 -67.02 -12.23
N SER A 4 17.56 -66.75 -11.11
CA SER A 4 17.83 -67.24 -9.76
C SER A 4 19.27 -67.33 -9.27
N ARG A 5 19.57 -66.67 -8.15
CA ARG A 5 20.06 -67.12 -6.84
C ARG A 5 20.75 -65.95 -6.11
N ALA A 6 20.35 -65.43 -4.98
CA ALA A 6 20.16 -65.95 -3.58
C ALA A 6 21.44 -66.50 -2.91
N LEU A 7 21.77 -65.90 -1.73
CA LEU A 7 22.22 -66.46 -0.46
C LEU A 7 23.08 -65.37 0.26
N ALA A 8 22.72 -64.80 1.40
CA ALA A 8 22.52 -65.26 2.78
C ALA A 8 23.85 -65.60 3.54
N HIS A 9 24.09 -64.91 4.61
CA HIS A 9 24.33 -65.27 6.02
C HIS A 9 25.16 -64.24 6.75
N SER A 10 24.69 -63.66 7.77
CA SER A 10 24.58 -63.99 9.22
C SER A 10 25.83 -63.63 10.02
N GLY A 11 25.62 -63.00 11.16
CA GLY A 11 26.61 -62.91 12.21
C GLY A 11 26.25 -61.88 13.29
N ASP A 12 25.69 -62.41 14.38
CA ASP A 12 25.41 -61.75 15.66
C ASP A 12 26.64 -61.12 16.32
N SER A 13 26.49 -60.04 17.11
CA SER A 13 26.57 -60.13 18.58
C SER A 13 26.72 -58.76 19.25
N VAL A 14 25.77 -58.51 20.18
CA VAL A 14 25.94 -58.22 21.61
C VAL A 14 26.64 -56.93 22.09
N ASN A 15 25.77 -56.10 22.73
CA ASN A 15 26.00 -55.29 23.95
C ASN A 15 27.25 -54.40 24.13
N ALA A 16 26.98 -53.09 24.30
CA ALA A 16 27.41 -52.37 25.50
C ALA A 16 26.80 -50.95 25.56
N VAL A 17 26.12 -50.67 26.66
CA VAL A 17 25.78 -49.30 27.12
C VAL A 17 27.04 -48.69 27.74
N PRO A 18 27.34 -47.41 27.51
CA PRO A 18 27.94 -46.60 28.55
C PRO A 18 27.21 -45.27 28.82
N GLU A 19 26.93 -45.14 30.06
CA GLU A 19 26.88 -43.98 30.97
C GLU A 19 26.86 -42.56 30.40
N SER A 20 25.89 -41.83 30.96
CA SER A 20 25.73 -40.41 31.00
C SER A 20 27.00 -39.62 31.36
N ARG A 21 27.42 -38.72 30.50
CA ARG A 21 28.24 -37.57 30.90
C ARG A 21 27.49 -36.28 30.57
N SER A 22 27.02 -35.66 31.61
CA SER A 22 26.64 -34.26 31.70
C SER A 22 27.72 -33.38 31.06
N LYS A 23 27.41 -32.74 29.93
CA LYS A 23 28.23 -31.63 29.43
C LYS A 23 27.48 -30.33 29.72
N ALA A 24 28.10 -29.53 30.56
CA ALA A 24 27.73 -28.14 30.78
C ALA A 24 27.65 -27.40 29.42
N VAL A 25 26.49 -26.88 29.12
CA VAL A 25 26.29 -25.99 27.99
C VAL A 25 26.83 -24.64 28.42
N THR A 26 28.03 -24.31 27.98
CA THR A 26 28.54 -22.94 28.01
C THR A 26 27.78 -22.17 26.93
N ALA A 27 26.92 -21.26 27.36
CA ALA A 27 26.23 -20.34 26.49
C ALA A 27 27.28 -19.43 25.82
N PHE A 28 27.53 -19.65 24.55
CA PHE A 28 28.15 -18.64 23.69
C PHE A 28 27.07 -17.64 23.29
N ALA A 29 27.06 -16.49 23.93
CA ALA A 29 26.35 -15.33 23.45
C ALA A 29 26.99 -14.93 22.11
N THR A 30 26.26 -15.06 21.05
CA THR A 30 26.67 -14.65 19.70
C THR A 30 26.76 -13.11 19.62
N PRO A 31 27.77 -12.57 18.94
CA PRO A 31 27.98 -11.11 18.85
C PRO A 31 26.90 -10.36 18.05
N THR A 32 25.94 -11.03 17.46
CA THR A 32 24.81 -10.45 16.70
C THR A 32 23.84 -9.65 17.57
N LEU A 33 23.66 -10.01 18.84
CA LEU A 33 22.84 -9.20 19.77
C LEU A 33 23.45 -7.82 20.08
N LEU A 34 24.76 -7.67 19.89
CA LEU A 34 25.44 -6.40 20.17
C LEU A 34 25.30 -5.42 19.00
N ALA A 35 25.11 -5.90 17.78
CA ALA A 35 24.92 -5.06 16.58
C ALA A 35 23.51 -4.45 16.53
N ALA A 36 22.48 -5.23 16.87
CA ALA A 36 21.11 -4.72 16.98
C ALA A 36 20.96 -3.70 18.12
N MET A 37 21.69 -3.88 19.23
CA MET A 37 21.74 -2.89 20.31
C MET A 37 22.52 -1.62 19.92
N LEU A 38 23.47 -1.70 18.98
CA LEU A 38 24.18 -0.52 18.48
C LEU A 38 23.34 0.26 17.47
N ALA A 39 22.52 -0.39 16.64
CA ALA A 39 21.60 0.28 15.71
C ALA A 39 20.50 1.05 16.46
N ALA A 40 19.92 0.44 17.52
CA ALA A 40 18.98 1.13 18.40
C ALA A 40 19.64 2.28 19.21
N ALA A 41 20.93 2.15 19.56
CA ALA A 41 21.67 3.19 20.24
C ALA A 41 22.07 4.34 19.29
N THR A 42 22.25 4.09 18.00
CA THR A 42 22.52 5.13 17.01
C THR A 42 21.25 5.92 16.66
N LEU A 43 20.08 5.29 16.64
CA LEU A 43 18.79 5.98 16.55
C LEU A 43 18.51 6.84 17.78
N ALA A 44 18.88 6.37 18.99
CA ALA A 44 18.80 7.19 20.22
C ALA A 44 19.82 8.34 20.23
N GLY A 45 20.95 8.20 19.54
CA GLY A 45 21.98 9.23 19.42
C GLY A 45 21.64 10.33 18.40
N ALA A 46 20.84 10.00 17.36
CA ALA A 46 20.36 10.96 16.39
C ALA A 46 19.26 11.89 16.94
N CYS A 47 18.55 11.44 18.00
CA CYS A 47 17.62 12.27 18.75
C CYS A 47 18.35 13.07 19.84
N GLY A 48 19.36 13.83 19.46
CA GLY A 48 20.01 14.78 20.37
C GLY A 48 18.94 15.66 21.01
N THR A 49 19.06 15.88 22.32
CA THR A 49 18.21 16.74 23.14
C THR A 49 18.12 18.15 22.55
N GLY A 50 17.26 18.30 21.54
CA GLY A 50 16.81 19.59 21.09
C GLY A 50 15.91 20.16 22.19
N THR A 51 16.44 21.02 23.00
CA THR A 51 15.68 21.86 23.91
C THR A 51 14.59 22.57 23.10
N SER A 52 13.36 22.24 23.42
CA SER A 52 12.19 22.96 22.94
C SER A 52 12.35 24.45 23.25
N SER A 53 12.64 25.23 22.22
CA SER A 53 12.57 26.70 22.30
C SER A 53 11.09 27.07 22.40
N ALA A 54 10.64 27.28 23.60
CA ALA A 54 9.37 27.92 23.87
C ALA A 54 9.37 29.29 23.16
N LEU A 55 8.37 29.50 22.30
CA LEU A 55 8.02 30.82 21.79
C LEU A 55 7.60 31.71 22.97
N GLY A 56 8.58 32.44 23.50
CA GLY A 56 8.36 33.50 24.46
C GLY A 56 7.81 34.71 23.74
N SER A 57 6.58 35.10 24.08
CA SER A 57 6.03 36.40 23.77
C SER A 57 6.85 37.47 24.51
N GLY A 58 7.70 38.17 23.80
CA GLY A 58 8.47 39.35 24.27
C GLY A 58 7.83 40.62 23.77
N ASN A 59 7.12 41.29 24.66
CA ASN A 59 6.74 42.69 24.53
C ASN A 59 7.99 43.55 24.64
N GLY A 60 8.28 44.36 23.64
CA GLY A 60 9.38 45.32 23.62
C GLY A 60 9.01 46.57 22.85
N SER A 61 8.57 47.57 23.57
CA SER A 61 8.38 48.97 23.12
C SER A 61 9.70 49.63 22.76
N GLY A 62 9.74 50.38 21.66
CA GLY A 62 10.85 51.23 21.27
C GLY A 62 10.52 52.12 20.07
N SER A 63 10.29 53.34 20.40
CA SER A 63 9.95 54.54 19.65
C SER A 63 10.87 54.92 18.47
N GLY A 64 10.28 55.56 17.45
CA GLY A 64 10.98 56.66 16.76
C GLY A 64 10.76 56.81 15.27
N GLY A 65 9.94 57.81 14.87
CA GLY A 65 10.28 58.74 13.81
C GLY A 65 9.66 58.56 12.41
N GLY A 66 8.62 59.26 12.14
CA GLY A 66 8.53 60.38 11.17
C GLY A 66 8.25 60.07 9.71
N GLY A 67 7.18 60.68 9.19
CA GLY A 67 7.13 61.16 7.79
C GLY A 67 5.95 60.72 6.95
N ASP A 68 4.94 61.46 7.02
CA ASP A 68 3.95 62.10 6.13
C ASP A 68 3.56 61.50 4.76
N ASP A 69 2.31 61.64 4.59
CA ASP A 69 1.46 62.15 3.49
C ASP A 69 0.74 61.22 2.54
N GLY A 70 -0.57 61.38 2.58
CA GLY A 70 -1.38 61.45 1.35
C GLY A 70 -2.56 60.48 1.17
N GLY A 71 -3.69 60.84 1.75
CA GLY A 71 -4.94 61.09 1.05
C GLY A 71 -5.73 59.97 0.37
N GLY A 72 -6.94 59.77 0.90
CA GLY A 72 -8.13 59.72 0.03
C GLY A 72 -8.87 58.41 -0.15
N GLY A 73 -10.07 58.35 0.47
CA GLY A 73 -11.23 57.89 -0.29
C GLY A 73 -11.98 56.63 0.15
N PHE A 74 -13.10 56.87 0.70
CA PHE A 74 -14.23 56.05 1.08
C PHE A 74 -14.65 54.89 0.16
N GLY A 75 -15.10 53.79 0.74
CA GLY A 75 -15.91 52.78 0.09
C GLY A 75 -16.28 51.64 1.02
N SER A 76 -17.42 51.74 1.70
CA SER A 76 -18.05 50.72 2.47
C SER A 76 -18.54 49.57 1.59
N GLY A 77 -18.15 48.35 1.87
CA GLY A 77 -18.74 47.15 1.28
C GLY A 77 -18.63 45.97 2.27
N SER A 78 -19.77 45.51 2.70
CA SER A 78 -20.06 44.49 3.69
C SER A 78 -19.39 43.15 3.41
N GLY A 79 -18.89 42.54 4.48
CA GLY A 79 -18.12 41.35 4.53
C GLY A 79 -18.83 40.07 4.09
N GLY A 80 -18.03 39.25 3.48
CA GLY A 80 -18.21 37.83 3.40
C GLY A 80 -16.89 37.18 3.72
N SER A 81 -16.77 36.62 4.89
CA SER A 81 -15.62 35.79 5.27
C SER A 81 -15.68 34.47 4.49
N SER A 82 -14.92 34.41 3.41
CA SER A 82 -14.56 33.14 2.79
C SER A 82 -13.28 32.64 3.46
N SER A 83 -13.44 31.67 4.35
CA SER A 83 -12.35 30.81 4.78
C SER A 83 -11.81 30.06 3.55
N GLY A 84 -10.64 30.42 3.08
CA GLY A 84 -9.89 29.68 2.08
C GLY A 84 -9.47 28.34 2.66
N GLY A 85 -10.27 27.31 2.41
CA GLY A 85 -9.81 25.95 2.50
C GLY A 85 -8.76 25.71 1.41
N PRO A 86 -7.77 24.84 1.64
CA PRO A 86 -6.85 24.46 0.58
C PRO A 86 -7.69 23.96 -0.59
N ALA A 87 -7.32 24.39 -1.79
CA ALA A 87 -7.93 23.91 -3.02
C ALA A 87 -7.76 22.39 -3.06
N GLY A 88 -8.76 21.69 -2.57
CA GLY A 88 -8.93 20.28 -2.86
C GLY A 88 -9.00 20.23 -4.37
N PHE A 89 -8.04 19.56 -4.99
CA PHE A 89 -8.21 19.09 -6.33
C PHE A 89 -9.54 18.33 -6.30
N ALA A 90 -10.55 18.88 -6.92
CA ALA A 90 -11.67 18.09 -7.34
C ALA A 90 -11.03 17.07 -8.30
N VAL A 91 -10.64 15.91 -7.76
CA VAL A 91 -10.61 14.68 -8.52
C VAL A 91 -11.96 14.70 -9.16
N GLY A 92 -11.99 14.88 -10.49
CA GLY A 92 -13.25 14.89 -11.24
C GLY A 92 -14.00 13.73 -10.67
N GLY A 93 -15.01 14.03 -9.84
CA GLY A 93 -15.80 13.01 -9.20
C GLY A 93 -16.07 12.06 -10.34
N ASP A 94 -15.85 10.78 -10.10
CA ASP A 94 -16.31 9.78 -11.03
C ASP A 94 -17.82 10.03 -11.17
N SER A 95 -18.13 11.02 -12.00
CA SER A 95 -19.42 11.17 -12.62
C SER A 95 -19.49 10.07 -13.68
N GLY A 96 -19.01 8.89 -13.30
CA GLY A 96 -19.61 7.66 -13.68
C GLY A 96 -21.03 7.75 -13.16
N ALA A 97 -21.76 8.78 -13.65
CA ALA A 97 -23.17 8.66 -13.78
C ALA A 97 -23.30 7.31 -14.46
N GLY A 98 -23.56 6.27 -13.69
CA GLY A 98 -24.30 5.15 -14.15
C GLY A 98 -25.55 5.80 -14.76
N SER A 99 -25.41 6.35 -15.96
CA SER A 99 -26.52 6.51 -16.86
C SER A 99 -27.02 5.09 -16.98
N GLY A 100 -28.01 4.80 -16.14
CA GLY A 100 -28.83 3.63 -16.32
C GLY A 100 -29.03 3.58 -17.83
N ARG A 101 -28.55 2.54 -18.47
CA ARG A 101 -28.86 2.25 -19.85
C ARG A 101 -30.37 2.08 -19.90
N SER A 102 -31.09 3.18 -19.90
CA SER A 102 -32.39 3.27 -20.51
C SER A 102 -32.10 3.19 -21.99
N GLY A 103 -32.69 2.21 -22.65
CA GLY A 103 -32.47 1.94 -24.06
C GLY A 103 -32.51 3.19 -24.93
N ASP A 104 -31.65 3.21 -25.96
CA ASP A 104 -31.67 4.10 -27.11
C ASP A 104 -31.44 5.62 -26.87
N ALA A 105 -30.30 5.97 -26.27
CA ALA A 105 -29.64 7.23 -26.61
C ALA A 105 -28.15 6.89 -26.82
N GLY A 106 -27.57 7.29 -27.96
CA GLY A 106 -26.23 6.89 -28.40
C GLY A 106 -25.19 6.95 -27.30
N VAL A 107 -24.52 5.83 -27.06
CA VAL A 107 -23.48 5.65 -26.04
C VAL A 107 -22.32 6.58 -26.40
N GLY A 108 -22.29 7.76 -25.79
CA GLY A 108 -21.11 8.65 -25.84
C GLY A 108 -19.96 8.03 -25.05
N CYS A 109 -18.72 8.45 -25.31
CA CYS A 109 -17.59 8.07 -24.49
C CYS A 109 -17.60 8.81 -23.15
N ASP A 110 -16.78 8.37 -22.20
CA ASP A 110 -16.68 8.98 -20.87
C ASP A 110 -16.31 10.46 -20.91
N PRO A 111 -16.90 11.33 -20.07
CA PRO A 111 -16.60 12.75 -20.02
C PRO A 111 -15.14 13.11 -19.78
N SER A 112 -14.35 12.24 -19.12
CA SER A 112 -12.91 12.41 -18.92
C SER A 112 -12.15 12.53 -20.24
N CYS A 113 -12.65 11.90 -21.32
CA CYS A 113 -12.11 12.03 -22.67
C CYS A 113 -12.06 13.50 -23.13
N THR A 114 -13.15 14.22 -22.99
CA THR A 114 -13.22 15.64 -23.39
C THR A 114 -12.43 16.53 -22.43
N THR A 115 -12.37 16.20 -21.15
CA THR A 115 -11.54 16.86 -20.14
C THR A 115 -10.05 16.74 -20.47
N ALA A 116 -9.64 15.60 -21.03
CA ALA A 116 -8.28 15.37 -21.54
C ALA A 116 -8.02 16.03 -22.92
N GLY A 117 -8.97 16.80 -23.47
CA GLY A 117 -8.87 17.38 -24.80
C GLY A 117 -9.09 16.38 -25.93
N GLY A 118 -9.59 15.20 -25.62
CA GLY A 118 -9.91 14.14 -26.58
C GLY A 118 -11.21 14.37 -27.35
N LYS A 119 -11.45 13.52 -28.31
CA LYS A 119 -12.65 13.51 -29.18
C LYS A 119 -13.39 12.19 -29.02
N CYS A 120 -14.68 12.28 -28.82
CA CYS A 120 -15.58 11.15 -28.79
C CYS A 120 -16.11 10.81 -30.18
N SER A 121 -16.01 9.56 -30.60
CA SER A 121 -16.66 9.04 -31.79
C SER A 121 -17.40 7.73 -31.42
N GLY A 122 -18.72 7.84 -31.23
CA GLY A 122 -19.48 6.77 -30.60
C GLY A 122 -18.98 6.54 -29.16
N SER A 123 -18.59 5.30 -28.82
CA SER A 123 -17.99 4.95 -27.54
C SER A 123 -16.48 5.12 -27.50
N THR A 124 -15.83 5.45 -28.61
CA THR A 124 -14.36 5.53 -28.68
C THR A 124 -13.86 6.93 -28.33
N CYS A 125 -12.96 7.01 -27.39
CA CYS A 125 -12.20 8.19 -27.01
C CYS A 125 -10.89 8.22 -27.78
N THR A 126 -10.64 9.30 -28.52
CA THR A 126 -9.34 9.54 -29.18
C THR A 126 -8.66 10.74 -28.54
N ILE A 127 -7.46 10.54 -28.00
CA ILE A 127 -6.66 11.58 -27.34
C ILE A 127 -5.32 11.70 -28.09
N THR A 128 -4.89 12.94 -28.30
CA THR A 128 -3.52 13.20 -28.80
C THR A 128 -2.92 14.33 -28.00
N GLU A 129 -1.79 14.07 -27.34
CA GLU A 129 -1.01 15.09 -26.64
C GLU A 129 0.44 15.13 -27.14
N ASN A 130 1.04 16.32 -27.07
CA ASN A 130 2.42 16.53 -27.51
C ASN A 130 3.15 17.47 -26.54
N PRO A 131 3.36 17.04 -25.27
CA PRO A 131 4.08 17.85 -24.29
C PRO A 131 5.55 18.05 -24.69
N GLY A 132 6.11 17.15 -25.48
CA GLY A 132 7.49 17.22 -25.99
C GLY A 132 7.68 18.21 -27.13
N ASN A 133 6.62 18.86 -27.65
CA ASN A 133 6.67 19.71 -28.84
C ASN A 133 7.35 19.02 -30.04
N VAL A 134 7.14 17.72 -30.17
CA VAL A 134 7.71 16.89 -31.23
C VAL A 134 7.17 17.33 -32.60
N ALA A 135 8.05 17.60 -33.55
CA ALA A 135 7.69 18.06 -34.88
C ALA A 135 6.86 17.02 -35.64
N THR A 136 5.89 17.45 -36.46
CA THR A 136 4.97 16.56 -37.21
C THR A 136 5.71 15.54 -38.09
N ALA A 137 6.85 15.90 -38.68
CA ALA A 137 7.67 14.95 -39.44
C ALA A 137 8.20 13.81 -38.57
N THR A 138 8.69 14.13 -37.37
CA THR A 138 9.18 13.16 -36.37
C THR A 138 8.02 12.30 -35.82
N GLN A 139 6.85 12.90 -35.55
CA GLN A 139 5.65 12.16 -35.17
C GLN A 139 5.26 11.11 -36.22
N THR A 140 5.38 11.46 -37.51
CA THR A 140 5.09 10.53 -38.62
C THR A 140 6.09 9.38 -38.65
N GLN A 141 7.37 9.63 -38.38
CA GLN A 141 8.40 8.59 -38.29
C GLN A 141 8.14 7.67 -37.10
N LEU A 142 7.84 8.21 -35.91
CA LEU A 142 7.58 7.45 -34.68
C LEU A 142 6.36 6.52 -34.76
N ARG A 143 5.35 6.86 -35.58
CA ARG A 143 4.21 5.97 -35.86
C ARG A 143 4.58 4.81 -36.82
N GLY A 144 5.70 4.92 -37.50
CA GLY A 144 6.21 3.86 -38.36
C GLY A 144 6.76 2.69 -37.55
N LYS A 145 6.93 1.55 -38.23
CA LYS A 145 7.56 0.39 -37.60
C LYS A 145 9.06 0.66 -37.46
N GLY A 146 9.54 0.63 -36.22
CA GLY A 146 10.97 0.71 -35.90
C GLY A 146 11.70 -0.63 -36.01
N THR A 147 13.01 -0.60 -35.77
CA THR A 147 13.86 -1.78 -35.62
C THR A 147 13.80 -2.31 -34.17
N ALA A 148 13.91 -3.61 -33.99
CA ALA A 148 14.05 -4.19 -32.67
C ALA A 148 15.43 -3.85 -32.09
N ASP A 149 15.49 -3.54 -30.81
CA ASP A 149 16.69 -3.33 -30.04
C ASP A 149 16.53 -3.99 -28.67
N SER A 150 17.36 -4.96 -28.36
CA SER A 150 17.28 -5.70 -27.09
C SER A 150 17.63 -4.86 -25.85
N ALA A 151 18.26 -3.69 -26.03
CA ALA A 151 18.52 -2.76 -24.95
C ALA A 151 17.32 -1.85 -24.64
N PHE A 152 16.41 -1.68 -25.62
CA PHE A 152 15.19 -0.91 -25.42
C PHE A 152 14.12 -1.81 -24.78
N THR A 153 13.98 -1.71 -23.48
CA THR A 153 13.10 -2.55 -22.64
C THR A 153 12.32 -1.69 -21.67
N TRP A 154 11.17 -2.20 -21.24
CA TRP A 154 10.47 -1.66 -20.09
C TRP A 154 11.30 -1.84 -18.82
N LEU A 155 11.32 -0.82 -17.98
CA LEU A 155 11.86 -0.87 -16.62
C LEU A 155 10.74 -0.76 -15.59
N TYR A 156 9.68 0.00 -15.89
CA TYR A 156 8.49 0.18 -15.08
C TYR A 156 7.41 0.93 -15.89
N PRO A 157 6.10 0.66 -15.71
CA PRO A 157 5.48 -0.43 -14.93
C PRO A 157 5.81 -1.82 -15.46
N TYR A 158 5.27 -2.85 -14.84
CA TYR A 158 5.45 -4.24 -15.29
C TYR A 158 4.24 -4.71 -16.08
N ASP A 159 4.46 -5.66 -17.00
CA ASP A 159 3.39 -6.27 -17.79
C ASP A 159 2.35 -6.93 -16.89
N ASN A 160 1.07 -6.79 -17.23
CA ASN A 160 -0.08 -7.25 -16.44
C ASN A 160 -0.27 -6.59 -15.06
N THR A 161 0.39 -5.45 -14.80
CA THR A 161 0.05 -4.62 -13.63
C THR A 161 -1.40 -4.18 -13.69
N VAL A 162 -2.15 -4.44 -12.63
CA VAL A 162 -3.53 -3.93 -12.48
C VAL A 162 -3.49 -2.56 -11.81
N PHE A 163 -4.01 -1.54 -12.48
CA PHE A 163 -4.12 -0.20 -11.91
C PHE A 163 -5.55 0.10 -11.47
N PRO A 164 -5.77 0.62 -10.26
CA PRO A 164 -7.06 1.18 -9.90
C PRO A 164 -7.22 2.59 -10.50
N ARG A 165 -8.45 3.05 -10.63
CA ARG A 165 -8.75 4.45 -10.95
C ARG A 165 -8.40 5.36 -9.75
N GLY A 166 -8.25 6.67 -10.02
CA GLY A 166 -8.05 7.68 -8.98
C GLY A 166 -6.61 7.90 -8.51
N LEU A 167 -5.64 7.14 -9.02
CA LEU A 167 -4.21 7.36 -8.76
C LEU A 167 -3.58 8.36 -9.75
N LEU A 168 -2.37 8.81 -9.43
CA LEU A 168 -1.52 9.55 -10.35
C LEU A 168 -1.17 8.69 -11.57
N SER A 169 -0.84 9.35 -12.70
CA SER A 169 -0.26 8.66 -13.85
C SER A 169 1.04 7.96 -13.44
N PRO A 170 1.21 6.66 -13.71
CA PRO A 170 2.47 6.00 -13.42
C PRO A 170 3.61 6.65 -14.20
N THR A 171 4.80 6.71 -13.61
CA THR A 171 6.00 7.15 -14.30
C THR A 171 6.51 6.03 -15.18
N LEU A 172 6.35 6.14 -16.50
CA LEU A 172 6.84 5.15 -17.45
C LEU A 172 8.37 5.26 -17.58
N GLN A 173 9.05 4.14 -17.52
CA GLN A 173 10.52 4.09 -17.51
C GLN A 173 11.04 3.04 -18.47
N PHE A 174 12.04 3.42 -19.28
CA PHE A 174 12.59 2.59 -20.33
C PHE A 174 14.11 2.60 -20.31
N GLY A 175 14.73 1.45 -20.61
CA GLY A 175 16.15 1.31 -20.89
C GLY A 175 16.49 1.69 -22.34
N GLY A 176 17.74 1.45 -22.73
CA GLY A 176 18.18 1.52 -24.14
C GLY A 176 18.73 2.86 -24.60
N GLY A 177 19.24 3.69 -23.70
CA GLY A 177 20.03 4.88 -24.01
C GLY A 177 19.23 6.10 -24.47
N GLU A 178 19.93 7.09 -25.00
CA GLU A 178 19.38 8.39 -25.40
C GLU A 178 18.30 8.29 -26.50
N SER A 179 17.40 9.24 -26.48
CA SER A 179 16.39 9.43 -27.51
C SER A 179 16.20 10.90 -27.80
N ASP A 180 15.79 11.22 -29.01
CA ASP A 180 15.37 12.57 -29.42
C ASP A 180 13.90 12.82 -29.06
N ALA A 181 13.07 11.77 -29.18
CA ALA A 181 11.66 11.77 -28.83
C ALA A 181 11.10 10.36 -28.62
N GLU A 182 10.02 10.26 -27.84
CA GLU A 182 9.24 9.04 -27.63
C GLU A 182 7.80 9.23 -28.08
N TYR A 183 7.21 8.11 -28.51
CA TYR A 183 5.80 7.97 -28.83
C TYR A 183 5.18 6.87 -27.97
N VAL A 184 4.19 7.22 -27.18
CA VAL A 184 3.37 6.29 -26.39
C VAL A 184 2.02 6.15 -27.08
N HIS A 185 1.66 4.93 -27.40
CA HIS A 185 0.37 4.57 -27.99
C HIS A 185 -0.36 3.61 -27.06
N ILE A 186 -1.53 4.01 -26.56
CA ILE A 186 -2.36 3.18 -25.69
C ILE A 186 -3.69 2.95 -26.37
N THR A 187 -4.06 1.68 -26.53
CA THR A 187 -5.31 1.29 -27.16
C THR A 187 -6.12 0.33 -26.31
N SER A 188 -7.44 0.44 -26.42
CA SER A 188 -8.39 -0.54 -25.90
C SER A 188 -9.58 -0.61 -26.87
N LYS A 189 -10.65 -1.36 -26.53
CA LYS A 189 -11.88 -1.41 -27.33
C LYS A 189 -12.50 -0.03 -27.55
N THR A 190 -12.29 0.89 -26.61
CA THR A 190 -12.94 2.22 -26.58
C THR A 190 -11.94 3.37 -26.41
N LEU A 191 -10.64 3.13 -26.61
CA LEU A 191 -9.59 4.13 -26.46
C LEU A 191 -8.58 4.06 -27.60
N ASP A 192 -8.16 5.23 -28.06
CA ASP A 192 -6.97 5.43 -28.92
C ASP A 192 -6.24 6.69 -28.42
N TYR A 193 -5.21 6.46 -27.59
CA TYR A 193 -4.35 7.53 -27.05
C TYR A 193 -3.01 7.57 -27.79
N SER A 194 -2.57 8.76 -28.16
CA SER A 194 -1.30 9.04 -28.81
C SER A 194 -0.57 10.18 -28.11
N GLY A 195 0.54 9.87 -27.41
CA GLY A 195 1.39 10.85 -26.72
C GLY A 195 2.77 10.99 -27.36
N TYR A 196 3.25 12.23 -27.54
CA TYR A 196 4.58 12.54 -28.06
C TYR A 196 5.38 13.32 -27.01
N PHE A 197 6.48 12.74 -26.60
CA PHE A 197 7.29 13.24 -25.49
C PHE A 197 8.69 13.63 -25.98
N ALA A 198 9.31 14.58 -25.29
CA ALA A 198 10.70 14.93 -25.55
C ALA A 198 11.60 13.78 -25.09
N GLY A 199 12.65 13.56 -25.83
CA GLY A 199 13.62 12.53 -25.53
C GLY A 199 14.38 12.76 -24.22
N GLY A 200 14.92 11.69 -23.68
CA GLY A 200 15.71 11.66 -22.47
C GLY A 200 17.22 11.55 -22.73
N ALA A 201 17.99 11.99 -21.73
CA ALA A 201 19.45 11.84 -21.73
C ALA A 201 19.88 10.37 -21.53
N ALA A 202 21.17 10.10 -21.73
CA ALA A 202 21.76 8.78 -21.59
C ALA A 202 21.41 8.10 -20.24
N GLY A 203 20.94 6.88 -20.29
CA GLY A 203 20.69 6.02 -19.14
C GLY A 203 19.30 5.42 -19.15
N ALA A 204 18.30 6.16 -18.77
CA ALA A 204 16.90 5.74 -18.81
C ALA A 204 15.99 6.94 -19.07
N VAL A 205 14.95 6.72 -19.84
CA VAL A 205 13.93 7.70 -20.14
C VAL A 205 12.80 7.54 -19.14
N THR A 206 12.36 8.64 -18.55
CA THR A 206 11.20 8.69 -17.67
C THR A 206 10.17 9.66 -18.24
N LEU A 207 8.93 9.24 -18.32
CA LEU A 207 7.83 10.10 -18.77
C LEU A 207 6.53 9.73 -18.03
N SER A 208 5.61 10.69 -17.96
CA SER A 208 4.28 10.47 -17.42
C SER A 208 3.25 11.12 -18.33
N LEU A 209 2.09 10.49 -18.50
CA LEU A 209 0.95 11.10 -19.16
C LEU A 209 0.47 12.28 -18.31
N SER A 210 -0.20 13.26 -18.97
CA SER A 210 -0.92 14.26 -18.19
C SER A 210 -1.99 13.57 -17.32
N GLN A 211 -2.27 14.13 -16.12
CA GLN A 211 -3.22 13.50 -15.21
C GLN A 211 -4.62 13.35 -15.84
N ASN A 212 -5.03 14.33 -16.66
CA ASN A 212 -6.29 14.25 -17.39
C ASN A 212 -6.30 13.13 -18.45
N SER A 213 -5.18 12.94 -19.16
CA SER A 213 -5.04 11.84 -20.12
C SER A 213 -5.05 10.49 -19.43
N TRP A 214 -4.33 10.36 -18.29
CA TRP A 214 -4.35 9.13 -17.52
C TRP A 214 -5.74 8.80 -16.97
N ALA A 215 -6.46 9.78 -16.42
CA ALA A 215 -7.83 9.60 -15.96
C ALA A 215 -8.76 9.13 -17.09
N ALA A 216 -8.59 9.68 -18.29
CA ALA A 216 -9.37 9.27 -19.45
C ALA A 216 -9.00 7.86 -19.96
N VAL A 217 -7.71 7.49 -19.93
CA VAL A 217 -7.24 6.12 -20.21
C VAL A 217 -7.87 5.14 -19.22
N ALA A 218 -7.77 5.42 -17.93
CA ALA A 218 -8.29 4.56 -16.88
C ALA A 218 -9.83 4.43 -16.93
N ALA A 219 -10.54 5.48 -17.30
CA ALA A 219 -12.01 5.46 -17.45
C ALA A 219 -12.45 4.70 -18.69
N ALA A 220 -11.69 4.80 -19.79
CA ALA A 220 -12.07 4.19 -21.07
C ALA A 220 -11.86 2.67 -21.11
N VAL A 221 -10.92 2.11 -20.34
CA VAL A 221 -10.70 0.67 -20.28
C VAL A 221 -11.78 0.04 -19.41
N GLY A 222 -12.68 -0.70 -20.03
CA GLY A 222 -13.82 -1.36 -19.38
C GLY A 222 -13.48 -2.72 -18.78
N ALA A 223 -14.46 -3.31 -18.07
CA ALA A 223 -14.34 -4.66 -17.54
C ALA A 223 -14.06 -5.69 -18.66
N GLY A 224 -13.13 -6.61 -18.41
CA GLY A 224 -12.74 -7.60 -19.42
C GLY A 224 -12.03 -7.02 -20.63
N ASP A 225 -11.45 -5.82 -20.50
CA ASP A 225 -10.58 -5.15 -21.47
C ASP A 225 -9.25 -4.81 -20.83
N VAL A 226 -8.24 -4.54 -21.65
CA VAL A 226 -6.91 -4.16 -21.20
C VAL A 226 -6.42 -2.93 -21.97
N ALA A 227 -5.62 -2.09 -21.34
CA ALA A 227 -4.84 -1.08 -22.03
C ALA A 227 -3.63 -1.74 -22.68
N SER A 228 -3.62 -1.85 -24.00
CA SER A 228 -2.42 -2.26 -24.76
C SER A 228 -1.53 -1.05 -24.94
N VAL A 229 -0.36 -1.06 -24.34
CA VAL A 229 0.56 0.07 -24.28
C VAL A 229 1.80 -0.24 -25.12
N GLN A 230 2.10 0.64 -26.06
CA GLN A 230 3.25 0.52 -26.95
C GLN A 230 4.10 1.78 -26.86
N VAL A 231 5.41 1.60 -26.86
CA VAL A 231 6.36 2.72 -26.88
C VAL A 231 7.37 2.55 -28.00
N THR A 232 7.55 3.63 -28.76
CA THR A 232 8.53 3.73 -29.85
C THR A 232 9.41 4.95 -29.58
N LYS A 233 10.71 4.85 -29.79
CA LYS A 233 11.64 5.97 -29.69
C LYS A 233 12.32 6.27 -31.01
N ILE A 234 12.81 7.51 -31.15
CA ILE A 234 13.69 7.92 -32.25
C ILE A 234 14.97 8.51 -31.68
N SER A 235 16.12 8.12 -32.26
CA SER A 235 17.42 8.65 -31.89
C SER A 235 18.28 8.78 -33.15
N GLY A 236 18.85 9.98 -33.41
CA GLY A 236 19.62 10.27 -34.61
C GLY A 236 18.90 9.96 -35.92
N GLY A 237 17.56 10.11 -35.94
CA GLY A 237 16.72 9.80 -37.09
C GLY A 237 16.38 8.30 -37.27
N SER A 238 16.89 7.41 -36.42
CA SER A 238 16.57 5.98 -36.42
C SER A 238 15.44 5.66 -35.44
N VAL A 239 14.40 4.95 -35.90
CA VAL A 239 13.27 4.53 -35.10
C VAL A 239 13.48 3.15 -34.52
N THR A 240 13.24 2.98 -33.21
CA THR A 240 13.39 1.74 -32.45
C THR A 240 12.09 1.38 -31.75
N GLY A 241 11.70 0.12 -31.76
CA GLY A 241 10.48 -0.38 -31.13
C GLY A 241 9.40 -0.78 -32.15
N PRO A 242 8.13 -0.92 -31.74
CA PRO A 242 7.65 -0.68 -30.38
C PRO A 242 8.07 -1.78 -29.40
N ILE A 243 8.19 -1.42 -28.11
CA ILE A 243 8.08 -2.33 -26.99
C ILE A 243 6.65 -2.23 -26.44
N ALA A 244 6.11 -3.31 -25.88
CA ALA A 244 4.70 -3.35 -25.50
C ALA A 244 4.45 -4.05 -24.18
N GLU A 245 3.41 -3.62 -23.49
CA GLU A 245 2.82 -4.22 -22.30
C GLU A 245 1.29 -4.11 -22.35
N SER A 246 0.64 -4.81 -21.43
CA SER A 246 -0.80 -4.80 -21.25
C SER A 246 -1.15 -4.52 -19.79
N TRP A 247 -2.03 -3.55 -19.54
CA TRP A 247 -2.43 -3.20 -18.18
C TRP A 247 -3.95 -3.31 -18.02
N PRO A 248 -4.43 -4.26 -17.21
CA PRO A 248 -5.82 -4.26 -16.75
C PRO A 248 -6.10 -3.03 -15.89
N ILE A 249 -7.31 -2.48 -16.02
CA ILE A 249 -7.76 -1.38 -15.16
C ILE A 249 -8.92 -1.86 -14.29
N ALA A 250 -8.73 -1.82 -12.99
CA ALA A 250 -9.77 -2.14 -12.03
C ALA A 250 -10.92 -1.14 -12.17
N GLN A 251 -12.17 -1.63 -12.11
CA GLN A 251 -13.36 -0.84 -12.35
C GLN A 251 -13.80 -0.04 -11.12
N GLY A 252 -12.84 0.52 -10.38
CA GLY A 252 -13.08 1.29 -9.17
C GLY A 252 -11.95 2.24 -8.84
N SER A 253 -12.31 3.35 -8.20
CA SER A 253 -11.36 4.33 -7.68
C SER A 253 -11.01 4.00 -6.24
N VAL A 254 -9.72 3.86 -5.97
CA VAL A 254 -9.24 3.75 -4.58
C VAL A 254 -9.42 5.09 -3.87
N ARG A 255 -9.91 5.02 -2.64
CA ARG A 255 -10.25 6.17 -1.80
C ARG A 255 -9.57 6.05 -0.44
N GLY A 256 -9.56 7.13 0.32
CA GLY A 256 -9.04 7.15 1.67
C GLY A 256 -7.66 7.76 1.76
N THR A 257 -6.90 7.32 2.75
CA THR A 257 -5.60 7.90 3.07
C THR A 257 -4.67 6.78 3.50
N VAL A 258 -3.46 6.76 2.96
CA VAL A 258 -2.40 5.87 3.41
C VAL A 258 -1.57 6.60 4.46
N TYR A 259 -1.56 6.09 5.70
CA TYR A 259 -0.68 6.51 6.78
C TYR A 259 0.54 5.61 6.81
N TYR A 260 1.73 6.18 6.95
CA TYR A 260 2.97 5.41 6.95
C TYR A 260 4.05 6.07 7.80
N GLU A 261 4.95 5.30 8.32
CA GLU A 261 6.13 5.82 8.99
C GLU A 261 7.24 6.13 7.97
N THR A 262 8.04 7.13 8.29
CA THR A 262 9.11 7.60 7.42
C THR A 262 10.35 7.97 8.20
N TYR A 263 11.50 7.75 7.57
CA TYR A 263 12.82 8.13 8.07
C TYR A 263 13.51 8.98 6.98
N GLY A 264 14.09 10.09 7.39
CA GLY A 264 14.81 10.97 6.48
C GLY A 264 13.95 11.85 5.56
N SER A 265 12.63 11.90 5.77
CA SER A 265 11.71 12.70 4.97
C SER A 265 11.95 14.21 5.18
N THR A 266 11.98 14.98 4.08
CA THR A 266 12.06 16.46 4.14
C THR A 266 10.78 17.04 4.76
N VAL A 267 9.63 16.40 4.57
CA VAL A 267 8.36 16.80 5.18
C VAL A 267 8.36 16.56 6.68
N ALA A 268 9.09 15.56 7.17
CA ALA A 268 9.25 15.30 8.60
C ALA A 268 10.41 16.09 9.25
N GLY A 269 11.17 16.87 8.50
CA GLY A 269 12.25 17.71 9.02
C GLY A 269 13.66 17.38 8.50
N GLY A 270 13.77 16.49 7.52
CA GLY A 270 15.02 16.19 6.82
C GLY A 270 15.72 14.91 7.28
N ARG A 271 16.97 14.76 6.90
CA ARG A 271 17.77 13.52 6.94
C ARG A 271 17.70 12.68 8.22
N ASN A 272 17.62 13.29 9.37
CA ASN A 272 17.58 12.59 10.67
C ASN A 272 16.20 12.65 11.31
N SER A 273 15.19 12.99 10.55
CA SER A 273 13.83 13.09 11.05
C SER A 273 13.12 11.76 10.95
N VAL A 274 12.19 11.56 11.85
CA VAL A 274 11.31 10.42 11.94
C VAL A 274 9.89 10.93 12.11
N GLY A 275 8.92 10.27 11.52
CA GLY A 275 7.54 10.68 11.68
C GLY A 275 6.54 9.75 11.02
N ILE A 276 5.28 10.09 11.19
CA ILE A 276 4.15 9.49 10.49
C ILE A 276 3.64 10.51 9.49
N LEU A 277 3.63 10.14 8.23
CA LEU A 277 3.08 10.92 7.13
C LEU A 277 1.79 10.28 6.62
N LYS A 278 1.09 11.01 5.77
CA LYS A 278 -0.07 10.51 5.03
C LYS A 278 -0.01 10.92 3.56
N ILE A 279 -0.49 10.03 2.70
CA ILE A 279 -0.72 10.25 1.27
C ILE A 279 -2.17 9.94 0.96
N GLN A 280 -2.82 10.80 0.19
CA GLN A 280 -4.12 10.54 -0.41
C GLN A 280 -3.93 10.09 -1.86
N PRO A 281 -4.75 9.18 -2.40
CA PRO A 281 -4.72 8.85 -3.82
C PRO A 281 -4.75 10.10 -4.69
N GLY A 282 -3.86 10.17 -5.69
CA GLY A 282 -3.72 11.34 -6.56
C GLY A 282 -2.95 12.52 -5.97
N ALA A 283 -2.49 12.47 -4.73
CA ALA A 283 -1.62 13.50 -4.16
C ALA A 283 -0.18 13.36 -4.67
N THR A 284 0.44 14.48 -5.01
CA THR A 284 1.83 14.53 -5.51
C THR A 284 2.87 14.63 -4.41
N THR A 285 2.45 14.91 -3.19
CA THR A 285 3.33 15.07 -2.01
C THR A 285 2.61 14.58 -0.76
N PRO A 286 3.35 14.02 0.21
CA PRO A 286 2.76 13.61 1.48
C PRO A 286 2.54 14.80 2.41
N THR A 287 1.78 14.55 3.46
CA THR A 287 1.52 15.52 4.53
C THR A 287 1.93 14.92 5.88
N ALA A 288 2.55 15.71 6.73
CA ALA A 288 2.92 15.28 8.07
C ALA A 288 1.68 15.10 8.97
N VAL A 289 1.69 14.01 9.75
CA VAL A 289 0.68 13.69 10.77
C VAL A 289 1.28 13.84 12.15
N MET A 290 2.43 13.21 12.39
CA MET A 290 3.22 13.34 13.62
C MET A 290 4.69 13.40 13.26
N ILE A 291 5.44 14.33 13.84
CA ILE A 291 6.86 14.51 13.60
C ILE A 291 7.62 14.39 14.93
N GLY A 292 8.78 13.81 14.87
CA GLY A 292 9.72 13.74 15.99
C GLY A 292 10.11 12.30 16.34
N CYS A 293 11.26 12.20 17.03
CA CYS A 293 11.80 10.92 17.47
C CYS A 293 10.80 10.16 18.36
N GLY A 294 10.57 8.89 18.02
CA GLY A 294 9.63 8.04 18.73
C GLY A 294 8.20 7.99 18.15
N ASN A 295 7.85 8.92 17.25
CA ASN A 295 6.54 8.89 16.59
C ASN A 295 6.56 7.94 15.38
N VAL A 296 6.74 6.67 15.65
CA VAL A 296 6.84 5.55 14.67
C VAL A 296 6.08 4.34 15.18
N CYS A 297 6.27 3.20 14.54
CA CYS A 297 5.68 1.93 14.95
C CYS A 297 4.15 2.03 15.09
N HIS A 298 3.53 2.63 14.09
CA HIS A 298 2.12 3.02 14.10
C HIS A 298 1.18 1.90 13.63
N ALA A 299 -0.09 2.08 13.96
CA ALA A 299 -1.21 1.36 13.38
C ALA A 299 -2.40 2.31 13.27
N ALA A 300 -3.23 2.14 12.24
CA ALA A 300 -4.45 2.90 12.08
C ALA A 300 -5.67 1.96 12.08
N SER A 301 -6.79 2.43 12.66
CA SER A 301 -8.05 1.68 12.64
C SER A 301 -8.67 1.67 11.24
N ALA A 302 -9.42 0.61 10.92
CA ALA A 302 -10.02 0.45 9.60
C ALA A 302 -11.01 1.57 9.26
N ASP A 303 -11.71 2.11 10.27
CA ASP A 303 -12.65 3.22 10.13
C ASP A 303 -11.99 4.61 10.05
N GLY A 304 -10.67 4.68 10.14
CA GLY A 304 -9.93 5.92 10.04
C GLY A 304 -10.06 6.89 11.21
N THR A 305 -10.56 6.45 12.34
CA THR A 305 -10.78 7.35 13.49
C THR A 305 -9.62 7.42 14.46
N THR A 306 -8.81 6.36 14.54
CA THR A 306 -7.81 6.18 15.57
C THR A 306 -6.45 5.76 15.00
N LEU A 307 -5.40 6.44 15.47
CA LEU A 307 -3.99 6.09 15.24
C LEU A 307 -3.39 5.64 16.59
N ALA A 308 -2.65 4.56 16.60
CA ALA A 308 -1.80 4.14 17.71
C ALA A 308 -0.34 4.25 17.27
N ALA A 309 0.54 4.75 18.13
CA ALA A 309 1.95 4.92 17.80
C ALA A 309 2.84 4.92 19.06
N ALA A 310 4.12 4.63 18.88
CA ALA A 310 5.13 4.94 19.88
C ALA A 310 5.29 6.47 20.00
N ASN A 311 5.57 6.97 21.21
CA ASN A 311 5.93 8.37 21.47
C ASN A 311 7.41 8.51 21.78
N THR A 312 7.92 7.50 22.48
CA THR A 312 9.34 7.35 22.84
C THR A 312 9.63 5.85 22.92
N LEU A 313 10.87 5.50 23.23
CA LEU A 313 11.24 4.10 23.47
C LEU A 313 10.47 3.43 24.64
N THR A 314 9.84 4.19 25.50
CA THR A 314 9.17 3.69 26.71
C THR A 314 7.74 4.14 26.88
N THR A 315 7.23 5.00 25.99
CA THR A 315 5.86 5.50 26.04
C THR A 315 5.20 5.36 24.66
N SER A 316 3.91 5.18 24.66
CA SER A 316 3.11 5.09 23.45
C SER A 316 1.77 5.80 23.64
N GLY A 317 1.05 6.05 22.56
CA GLY A 317 -0.23 6.77 22.61
C GLY A 317 -1.22 6.32 21.56
N ALA A 318 -2.48 6.56 21.86
CA ALA A 318 -3.57 6.52 20.90
C ALA A 318 -4.05 7.95 20.61
N TYR A 319 -4.38 8.22 19.36
CA TYR A 319 -4.71 9.54 18.85
C TYR A 319 -5.95 9.48 17.98
N SER A 320 -6.77 10.52 18.05
CA SER A 320 -7.86 10.73 17.10
C SER A 320 -7.32 11.30 15.78
N LEU A 321 -7.75 10.72 14.68
CA LEU A 321 -7.52 11.22 13.32
C LEU A 321 -8.66 12.14 12.84
N LEU A 322 -9.71 12.31 13.68
CA LEU A 322 -10.88 13.14 13.38
C LEU A 322 -10.55 14.61 13.71
N GLY A 323 -10.14 15.37 12.72
CA GLY A 323 -9.90 16.81 12.88
C GLY A 323 -9.04 17.39 11.78
N ASP A 324 -9.30 18.63 11.42
CA ASP A 324 -8.64 19.35 10.32
C ASP A 324 -7.21 19.85 10.68
N GLY A 325 -6.80 19.72 11.95
CA GLY A 325 -5.58 20.33 12.48
C GLY A 325 -4.50 19.34 12.96
N GLY A 326 -4.56 18.08 12.57
CA GLY A 326 -3.62 17.06 13.04
C GLY A 326 -4.25 16.07 14.03
N VAL A 327 -3.41 15.32 14.74
CA VAL A 327 -3.90 14.29 15.68
C VAL A 327 -4.16 14.87 17.08
N THR A 328 -5.21 14.40 17.74
CA THR A 328 -5.53 14.74 19.13
C THR A 328 -5.29 13.52 20.02
N SER A 329 -4.53 13.66 21.10
CA SER A 329 -4.28 12.58 22.04
C SER A 329 -5.57 12.09 22.69
N LEU A 330 -5.82 10.78 22.63
CA LEU A 330 -6.91 10.09 23.29
C LEU A 330 -6.45 9.45 24.60
N ALA A 331 -5.31 8.75 24.55
CA ALA A 331 -4.71 8.09 25.68
C ALA A 331 -3.20 7.99 25.50
N THR A 332 -2.49 7.94 26.63
CA THR A 332 -1.06 7.64 26.67
C THR A 332 -0.80 6.47 27.62
N ALA A 333 0.17 5.65 27.29
CA ALA A 333 0.64 4.58 28.15
C ALA A 333 2.13 4.78 28.43
N THR A 334 2.53 4.45 29.67
CA THR A 334 3.93 4.50 30.11
C THR A 334 4.69 3.22 29.74
N ASN A 335 4.20 2.50 28.76
CA ASN A 335 4.80 1.30 28.18
C ASN A 335 4.56 1.31 26.67
N ALA A 336 5.06 0.32 25.96
CA ALA A 336 4.93 0.19 24.51
C ALA A 336 3.57 -0.38 24.06
N ALA A 337 2.51 -0.31 24.86
CA ALA A 337 1.23 -0.98 24.58
C ALA A 337 0.57 -0.58 23.26
N PHE A 338 0.81 0.64 22.78
CA PHE A 338 0.26 1.14 21.50
C PHE A 338 1.26 1.07 20.34
N THR A 339 2.39 0.41 20.53
CA THR A 339 3.40 0.21 19.48
C THR A 339 3.01 -1.00 18.65
N TYR A 340 2.90 -0.84 17.33
CA TYR A 340 2.44 -1.88 16.40
C TYR A 340 1.19 -2.65 16.88
N MET A 341 0.29 -1.93 17.51
CA MET A 341 -0.95 -2.49 18.03
C MET A 341 -1.85 -2.99 16.90
N GLY A 342 -2.47 -4.15 17.07
CA GLY A 342 -3.59 -4.55 16.26
C GLY A 342 -4.85 -3.81 16.72
N LEU A 343 -5.22 -2.73 16.04
CA LEU A 343 -6.43 -1.98 16.38
C LEU A 343 -7.69 -2.73 15.97
N TYR A 344 -8.69 -2.75 16.85
CA TYR A 344 -10.04 -3.18 16.48
C TYR A 344 -10.61 -2.24 15.39
N PRO A 345 -11.44 -2.72 14.47
CA PRO A 345 -11.87 -1.93 13.31
C PRO A 345 -12.42 -0.53 13.61
N ASP A 346 -13.14 -0.33 14.74
CA ASP A 346 -13.67 0.96 15.19
C ASP A 346 -12.68 1.80 16.02
N GLY A 347 -11.46 1.31 16.19
CA GLY A 347 -10.39 2.00 16.89
C GLY A 347 -10.59 2.20 18.40
N THR A 348 -11.64 1.63 19.03
CA THR A 348 -11.93 1.86 20.46
C THR A 348 -11.00 1.11 21.41
N PHE A 349 -10.37 0.05 20.94
CA PHE A 349 -9.38 -0.75 21.66
C PHE A 349 -8.45 -1.47 20.67
N GLY A 350 -7.43 -2.13 21.16
CA GLY A 350 -6.54 -2.94 20.34
C GLY A 350 -5.72 -3.92 21.16
N MET A 351 -5.14 -4.90 20.48
CA MET A 351 -4.23 -5.90 21.02
C MET A 351 -2.79 -5.40 20.92
N ALA A 352 -2.09 -5.30 22.03
CA ALA A 352 -0.67 -4.92 22.06
C ALA A 352 0.21 -6.03 21.50
N ALA A 353 1.21 -5.65 20.72
CA ALA A 353 2.29 -6.54 20.30
C ALA A 353 3.36 -6.68 21.39
N THR A 354 3.97 -7.85 21.48
CA THR A 354 5.02 -8.13 22.50
C THR A 354 6.43 -8.24 21.95
N SER A 355 6.57 -8.50 20.68
CA SER A 355 7.85 -8.82 20.02
C SER A 355 8.91 -7.71 20.07
N PHE A 356 8.57 -6.53 20.55
CA PHE A 356 9.50 -5.39 20.71
C PHE A 356 10.11 -5.28 22.11
N GLY A 357 9.92 -6.27 22.97
CA GLY A 357 10.43 -6.25 24.32
C GLY A 357 11.93 -6.00 24.44
N ALA A 358 12.72 -6.51 23.52
CA ALA A 358 14.17 -6.31 23.49
C ALA A 358 14.57 -4.87 23.09
N ILE A 359 13.85 -4.25 22.14
CA ILE A 359 14.13 -2.90 21.64
C ILE A 359 13.63 -1.85 22.63
N TYR A 360 12.41 -2.06 23.17
CA TYR A 360 11.76 -1.10 24.07
C TYR A 360 11.88 -1.47 25.56
N ASN A 361 12.70 -2.44 25.88
CA ASN A 361 12.91 -2.97 27.26
C ASN A 361 11.61 -3.43 27.94
N GLN A 362 10.70 -4.03 27.18
CA GLN A 362 9.36 -4.41 27.61
C GLN A 362 9.07 -5.87 27.28
N ASN A 363 9.44 -6.80 28.16
CA ASN A 363 8.92 -8.18 28.15
C ASN A 363 7.48 -8.20 28.68
N THR A 364 6.60 -7.37 28.13
CA THR A 364 5.21 -7.33 28.53
C THR A 364 4.39 -8.29 27.70
N ALA A 365 3.58 -9.11 28.35
CA ALA A 365 2.66 -9.99 27.68
C ALA A 365 1.71 -9.19 26.75
N SER A 366 1.38 -9.75 25.59
CA SER A 366 0.36 -9.21 24.70
C SER A 366 -0.99 -9.13 25.41
N ARG A 367 -1.58 -7.94 25.48
CA ARG A 367 -2.82 -7.67 26.21
C ARG A 367 -3.70 -6.69 25.44
N LEU A 368 -4.99 -6.77 25.72
CA LEU A 368 -5.98 -5.87 25.13
C LEU A 368 -6.02 -4.55 25.88
N TYR A 369 -5.96 -3.43 25.19
CA TYR A 369 -5.97 -2.09 25.78
C TYR A 369 -7.03 -1.19 25.15
N SER A 370 -7.69 -0.37 25.99
CA SER A 370 -8.57 0.70 25.54
C SER A 370 -7.75 1.85 24.95
N THR A 371 -8.05 2.25 23.74
CA THR A 371 -7.45 3.43 23.10
C THR A 371 -8.02 4.75 23.65
N ARG A 372 -9.09 4.69 24.44
CA ARG A 372 -9.74 5.86 25.02
C ARG A 372 -9.20 6.21 26.42
N THR A 373 -8.73 5.19 27.16
CA THR A 373 -8.27 5.36 28.54
C THR A 373 -6.86 4.88 28.80
N GLY A 374 -6.26 4.13 27.88
CA GLY A 374 -4.96 3.46 28.08
C GLY A 374 -5.01 2.27 29.05
N ALA A 375 -6.18 1.92 29.55
CA ALA A 375 -6.34 0.84 30.51
C ALA A 375 -6.34 -0.53 29.84
N ASN A 376 -5.76 -1.51 30.53
CA ASN A 376 -5.88 -2.92 30.15
C ASN A 376 -7.33 -3.38 30.25
N ILE A 377 -7.78 -4.13 29.24
CA ILE A 377 -9.10 -4.77 29.18
C ILE A 377 -8.89 -6.26 29.38
N PRO A 378 -9.51 -6.89 30.41
CA PRO A 378 -9.43 -8.33 30.56
C PRO A 378 -9.94 -9.06 29.30
N ALA A 379 -9.15 -9.99 28.80
CA ALA A 379 -9.41 -10.71 27.55
C ALA A 379 -9.45 -12.22 27.84
N ALA A 380 -10.65 -12.72 28.19
CA ALA A 380 -10.82 -14.14 28.51
C ALA A 380 -10.39 -15.02 27.30
N GLY A 381 -9.73 -16.14 27.60
CA GLY A 381 -9.15 -17.01 26.59
C GLY A 381 -7.78 -16.55 26.08
N TRP A 382 -7.59 -15.27 25.78
CA TRP A 382 -6.29 -14.74 25.41
C TRP A 382 -5.33 -14.70 26.60
N ASP A 383 -5.70 -14.00 27.68
CA ASP A 383 -4.87 -13.78 28.86
C ASP A 383 -4.36 -15.07 29.52
N SER A 384 -5.08 -16.18 29.34
CA SER A 384 -4.72 -17.50 29.87
C SER A 384 -3.93 -18.38 28.89
N THR A 385 -3.91 -18.06 27.60
CA THR A 385 -3.38 -18.93 26.55
C THR A 385 -2.19 -18.31 25.84
N ILE A 386 -2.22 -17.01 25.61
CA ILE A 386 -1.20 -16.28 24.84
C ILE A 386 -0.44 -15.35 25.77
N THR A 387 0.88 -15.51 25.79
CA THR A 387 1.80 -14.58 26.45
C THR A 387 2.46 -13.68 25.42
N LEU A 388 2.99 -14.29 24.35
CA LEU A 388 3.76 -13.62 23.30
C LEU A 388 3.00 -13.68 21.98
N GLY A 389 2.24 -12.62 21.70
CA GLY A 389 1.55 -12.40 20.44
C GLY A 389 2.12 -11.18 19.69
N GLY A 390 2.88 -11.43 18.61
CA GLY A 390 3.52 -10.38 17.80
C GLY A 390 2.63 -9.90 16.67
N THR A 391 2.84 -8.67 16.23
CA THR A 391 2.24 -8.07 15.04
C THR A 391 0.74 -8.38 14.82
N PRO A 392 -0.14 -8.22 15.84
CA PRO A 392 -1.52 -8.65 15.76
C PRO A 392 -2.34 -7.81 14.76
N ALA A 393 -3.35 -8.43 14.14
CA ALA A 393 -4.30 -7.77 13.26
C ALA A 393 -5.70 -8.36 13.43
N PHE A 394 -6.71 -7.52 13.65
CA PHE A 394 -8.11 -7.94 13.62
C PHE A 394 -8.62 -8.09 12.19
N SER A 395 -9.55 -9.03 11.98
CA SER A 395 -10.30 -9.11 10.73
C SER A 395 -11.18 -7.87 10.53
N PRO A 396 -11.49 -7.46 9.29
CA PRO A 396 -12.31 -6.28 9.02
C PRO A 396 -13.70 -6.31 9.68
N ASP A 397 -14.28 -7.51 9.87
CA ASP A 397 -15.55 -7.69 10.58
C ASP A 397 -15.39 -7.75 12.12
N GLY A 398 -14.17 -7.68 12.62
CA GLY A 398 -13.83 -7.69 14.03
C GLY A 398 -14.08 -9.01 14.76
N LYS A 399 -14.30 -10.13 14.06
CA LYS A 399 -14.63 -11.42 14.68
C LYS A 399 -13.44 -12.35 14.85
N GLN A 400 -12.30 -12.02 14.26
CA GLN A 400 -11.08 -12.81 14.34
C GLN A 400 -9.88 -11.90 14.59
N ILE A 401 -8.82 -12.47 15.13
CA ILE A 401 -7.50 -11.86 15.24
C ILE A 401 -6.46 -12.84 14.70
N ALA A 402 -5.55 -12.37 13.87
CA ALA A 402 -4.36 -13.10 13.47
C ALA A 402 -3.13 -12.45 14.10
N PHE A 403 -2.12 -13.24 14.43
CA PHE A 403 -0.92 -12.75 15.10
C PHE A 403 0.26 -13.70 14.88
N MET A 404 1.47 -13.20 15.08
CA MET A 404 2.66 -14.03 15.21
C MET A 404 2.66 -14.65 16.59
N HIS A 405 2.57 -15.99 16.67
CA HIS A 405 2.55 -16.76 17.92
C HIS A 405 3.97 -17.17 18.27
N GLU A 406 4.50 -16.66 19.37
CA GLU A 406 5.90 -16.81 19.78
C GLU A 406 6.08 -17.70 21.04
N ASP A 407 4.99 -18.11 21.68
CA ASP A 407 5.04 -18.81 22.97
C ASP A 407 5.77 -20.18 22.93
N GLU A 408 5.85 -20.82 21.77
CA GLU A 408 6.38 -22.17 21.61
C GLU A 408 7.76 -22.25 20.92
N ASN A 409 8.50 -21.16 20.82
CA ASN A 409 9.76 -21.04 20.08
C ASN A 409 9.66 -21.40 18.58
N ALA A 410 8.47 -21.47 18.04
CA ALA A 410 8.18 -21.62 16.62
C ALA A 410 7.37 -20.40 16.21
N TYR A 411 7.89 -19.62 15.29
CA TYR A 411 7.16 -18.50 14.76
C TYR A 411 6.07 -19.02 13.83
N THR A 412 4.81 -18.93 14.27
CA THR A 412 3.65 -19.29 13.47
C THR A 412 2.74 -18.09 13.28
N ILE A 413 2.06 -18.02 12.15
CA ILE A 413 0.86 -17.19 12.02
C ILE A 413 -0.29 -18.01 12.61
N ALA A 414 -0.84 -17.51 13.70
CA ALA A 414 -1.98 -18.10 14.36
C ALA A 414 -3.20 -17.18 14.28
N LYS A 415 -4.38 -17.75 14.47
CA LYS A 415 -5.62 -16.98 14.61
C LYS A 415 -6.44 -17.42 15.82
N MET A 416 -7.25 -16.51 16.33
CA MET A 416 -8.33 -16.83 17.29
C MET A 416 -9.62 -16.15 16.84
N ASP A 417 -10.75 -16.74 17.22
CA ASP A 417 -12.05 -16.12 17.10
C ASP A 417 -12.26 -15.14 18.26
N PHE A 418 -12.96 -14.04 18.01
CA PHE A 418 -13.16 -12.96 18.98
C PHE A 418 -14.63 -12.57 19.11
N ASP A 419 -15.15 -12.58 20.33
CA ASP A 419 -16.45 -12.01 20.70
C ASP A 419 -16.24 -10.63 21.31
N VAL A 420 -16.62 -9.60 20.55
CA VAL A 420 -16.47 -8.20 20.96
C VAL A 420 -17.33 -7.84 22.17
N SER A 421 -18.49 -8.49 22.36
CA SER A 421 -19.43 -8.16 23.45
C SER A 421 -18.90 -8.60 24.82
N THR A 422 -18.19 -9.72 24.86
CA THR A 422 -17.63 -10.30 26.09
C THR A 422 -16.12 -10.11 26.19
N LYS A 423 -15.44 -9.64 25.14
CA LYS A 423 -13.99 -9.57 25.02
C LYS A 423 -13.34 -10.96 25.21
N THR A 424 -13.97 -11.99 24.65
CA THR A 424 -13.53 -13.38 24.76
C THR A 424 -12.88 -13.84 23.46
N PHE A 425 -11.71 -14.48 23.60
CA PHE A 425 -10.99 -15.15 22.52
C PHE A 425 -11.13 -16.67 22.67
N SER A 426 -11.23 -17.36 21.53
CA SER A 426 -11.37 -18.82 21.50
C SER A 426 -10.87 -19.40 20.17
N GLY A 427 -10.75 -20.72 20.10
CA GLY A 427 -10.44 -21.41 18.85
C GLY A 427 -9.05 -21.05 18.30
N LEU A 428 -8.00 -21.11 19.12
CA LEU A 428 -6.62 -20.95 18.68
C LEU A 428 -6.29 -21.96 17.58
N VAL A 429 -5.83 -21.50 16.43
CA VAL A 429 -5.42 -22.31 15.29
C VAL A 429 -4.15 -21.73 14.69
N ASP A 430 -3.11 -22.56 14.55
CA ASP A 430 -1.92 -22.22 13.79
C ASP A 430 -2.23 -22.37 12.30
N LEU A 431 -2.10 -21.28 11.54
CA LEU A 431 -2.42 -21.21 10.13
C LEU A 431 -1.23 -21.53 9.23
N ALA A 432 -0.06 -20.98 9.58
CA ALA A 432 1.16 -21.13 8.79
C ALA A 432 2.39 -21.10 9.70
N SER A 433 3.44 -21.87 9.34
CA SER A 433 4.72 -21.88 10.04
C SER A 433 5.86 -22.03 9.03
N GLU A 434 7.01 -21.44 9.37
CA GLU A 434 8.25 -21.64 8.64
C GLU A 434 9.27 -22.40 9.50
N SER A 435 10.00 -23.31 8.86
CA SER A 435 11.02 -24.14 9.53
C SER A 435 12.34 -23.40 9.76
N SER A 436 12.57 -22.30 9.04
CA SER A 436 13.82 -21.52 9.10
C SER A 436 13.54 -20.07 8.72
N GLY A 437 13.30 -19.23 9.70
CA GLY A 437 12.99 -17.83 9.48
C GLY A 437 11.85 -17.37 10.37
N THR A 438 11.34 -16.19 10.07
CA THR A 438 10.25 -15.57 10.83
C THR A 438 9.03 -15.42 9.94
N VAL A 439 7.86 -15.70 10.48
CA VAL A 439 6.57 -15.28 9.91
C VAL A 439 6.02 -14.11 10.72
N ALA A 440 5.54 -13.07 10.07
CA ALA A 440 5.08 -11.88 10.76
C ALA A 440 4.06 -11.09 9.92
N TRP A 441 3.50 -10.04 10.50
CA TRP A 441 2.67 -9.04 9.85
C TRP A 441 1.45 -9.62 9.14
N PRO A 442 0.61 -10.41 9.83
CA PRO A 442 -0.62 -10.90 9.23
C PRO A 442 -1.58 -9.75 8.91
N ALA A 443 -2.27 -9.85 7.78
CA ALA A 443 -3.33 -8.93 7.36
C ALA A 443 -4.46 -9.73 6.71
N PHE A 444 -5.68 -9.62 7.22
CA PHE A 444 -6.84 -10.29 6.63
C PHE A 444 -7.25 -9.60 5.32
N THR A 445 -7.66 -10.41 4.34
CA THR A 445 -8.46 -9.91 3.22
C THR A 445 -9.79 -9.34 3.72
N PRO A 446 -10.42 -8.40 2.99
CA PRO A 446 -11.69 -7.78 3.40
C PRO A 446 -12.81 -8.78 3.72
N ASP A 447 -12.84 -9.94 3.09
CA ASP A 447 -13.82 -11.00 3.34
C ASP A 447 -13.46 -11.94 4.51
N GLY A 448 -12.29 -11.73 5.13
CA GLY A 448 -11.80 -12.50 6.28
C GLY A 448 -11.42 -13.95 5.98
N LYS A 449 -11.35 -14.37 4.70
CA LYS A 449 -11.10 -15.77 4.34
C LYS A 449 -9.64 -16.11 4.14
N THR A 450 -8.82 -15.11 3.88
CA THR A 450 -7.38 -15.27 3.62
C THR A 450 -6.60 -14.32 4.50
N VAL A 451 -5.43 -14.74 4.95
CA VAL A 451 -4.45 -13.90 5.64
C VAL A 451 -3.23 -13.77 4.76
N LEU A 452 -2.87 -12.54 4.40
CA LEU A 452 -1.59 -12.18 3.79
C LEU A 452 -0.58 -11.98 4.92
N PHE A 453 0.64 -12.50 4.78
CA PHE A 453 1.68 -12.38 5.79
C PHE A 453 3.07 -12.40 5.17
N GLN A 454 4.06 -11.97 5.92
CA GLN A 454 5.47 -11.96 5.53
C GLN A 454 6.16 -13.22 6.04
N THR A 455 7.07 -13.79 5.22
CA THR A 455 8.16 -14.65 5.70
C THR A 455 9.47 -13.90 5.56
N GLY A 456 10.44 -14.18 6.41
CA GLY A 456 11.74 -13.49 6.37
C GLY A 456 12.90 -14.36 6.80
N SER A 457 14.10 -14.00 6.34
CA SER A 457 15.35 -14.69 6.70
C SER A 457 15.83 -14.36 8.11
N SER A 458 15.37 -13.29 8.71
CA SER A 458 15.71 -12.86 10.06
C SER A 458 14.87 -13.62 11.11
N THR A 459 15.41 -13.75 12.32
CA THR A 459 14.65 -14.17 13.49
C THR A 459 13.82 -13.02 14.09
N THR A 460 13.89 -11.85 13.48
CA THR A 460 13.10 -10.66 13.81
C THR A 460 12.15 -10.33 12.65
N PHE A 461 11.06 -9.65 12.94
CA PHE A 461 10.09 -9.16 11.94
C PHE A 461 10.58 -7.86 11.27
N GLU A 462 11.87 -7.57 11.34
CA GLU A 462 12.48 -6.37 10.77
C GLU A 462 12.35 -6.33 9.25
N THR A 463 12.20 -5.13 8.76
CA THR A 463 11.99 -4.80 7.36
C THR A 463 13.21 -4.13 6.75
N ASP A 464 14.37 -4.30 7.37
CA ASP A 464 15.60 -3.70 6.89
C ASP A 464 16.18 -4.43 5.68
N CYS A 465 17.08 -3.78 5.00
CA CYS A 465 17.69 -4.30 3.79
C CYS A 465 18.69 -5.45 4.00
N GLN A 466 18.99 -5.83 5.24
CA GLN A 466 19.83 -7.02 5.54
C GLN A 466 18.99 -8.29 5.50
N ASN A 467 17.68 -8.16 5.54
CA ASN A 467 16.75 -9.26 5.54
C ASN A 467 16.19 -9.51 4.14
N THR A 468 15.83 -10.74 3.88
CA THR A 468 14.98 -11.10 2.75
C THR A 468 13.59 -11.41 3.26
N GLY A 469 12.57 -11.06 2.50
CA GLY A 469 11.18 -11.31 2.83
C GLY A 469 10.35 -11.48 1.56
N ASP A 470 9.52 -12.51 1.57
CA ASP A 470 8.47 -12.75 0.58
C ASP A 470 7.11 -12.69 1.26
N LEU A 471 6.08 -12.37 0.51
CA LEU A 471 4.71 -12.37 0.99
C LEU A 471 4.01 -13.68 0.63
N TYR A 472 3.16 -14.13 1.54
CA TYR A 472 2.42 -15.37 1.42
C TYR A 472 0.97 -15.16 1.80
N THR A 473 0.10 -15.92 1.20
CA THR A 473 -1.30 -16.05 1.62
C THR A 473 -1.53 -17.39 2.30
N VAL A 474 -2.42 -17.41 3.28
CA VAL A 474 -2.97 -18.66 3.85
C VAL A 474 -4.50 -18.57 3.86
N ASP A 475 -5.15 -19.59 3.32
CA ASP A 475 -6.59 -19.74 3.43
C ASP A 475 -6.96 -20.15 4.86
N VAL A 476 -7.82 -19.38 5.50
CA VAL A 476 -8.18 -19.54 6.93
C VAL A 476 -8.88 -20.87 7.21
N ALA A 477 -9.67 -21.37 6.26
CA ALA A 477 -10.46 -22.59 6.45
C ALA A 477 -9.66 -23.87 6.17
N THR A 478 -8.82 -23.85 5.14
CA THR A 478 -8.06 -25.04 4.69
C THR A 478 -6.61 -25.06 5.17
N GLN A 479 -6.10 -23.92 5.68
CA GLN A 479 -4.69 -23.71 6.07
C GLN A 479 -3.72 -23.93 4.88
N THR A 480 -4.21 -23.73 3.66
CA THR A 480 -3.38 -23.86 2.47
C THR A 480 -2.57 -22.61 2.27
N VAL A 481 -1.25 -22.74 2.33
CA VAL A 481 -0.29 -21.65 2.18
C VAL A 481 0.17 -21.54 0.74
N ARG A 482 0.31 -20.29 0.26
CA ARG A 482 0.82 -20.01 -1.08
C ARG A 482 1.62 -18.69 -1.07
N ARG A 483 2.83 -18.70 -1.68
CA ARG A 483 3.59 -17.48 -1.95
C ARG A 483 2.86 -16.64 -3.00
N THR A 484 2.88 -15.31 -2.84
CA THR A 484 2.40 -14.34 -3.83
C THR A 484 3.48 -14.09 -4.88
N ASP A 485 3.77 -15.12 -5.70
CA ASP A 485 4.91 -15.12 -6.62
C ASP A 485 4.94 -13.85 -7.49
N VAL A 486 3.81 -13.49 -8.07
CA VAL A 486 3.72 -12.39 -9.02
C VAL A 486 3.93 -11.04 -8.31
N LEU A 487 3.31 -10.83 -7.14
CA LEU A 487 3.52 -9.62 -6.32
C LEU A 487 4.99 -9.50 -5.90
N ASP A 488 5.59 -10.62 -5.49
CA ASP A 488 6.98 -10.67 -5.01
C ASP A 488 8.01 -10.47 -6.12
N GLY A 489 7.58 -10.50 -7.39
CA GLY A 489 8.44 -10.23 -8.54
C GLY A 489 8.93 -11.46 -9.28
N TYR A 490 8.35 -12.62 -9.01
CA TYR A 490 8.71 -13.86 -9.70
C TYR A 490 7.82 -14.14 -10.92
N SER A 491 8.38 -14.79 -11.92
CA SER A 491 7.68 -15.22 -13.13
C SER A 491 7.08 -16.64 -12.95
N GLY A 492 6.17 -16.80 -12.00
CA GLY A 492 5.55 -18.08 -11.66
C GLY A 492 6.21 -18.78 -10.45
N THR A 493 5.99 -20.08 -10.28
CA THR A 493 6.30 -20.85 -9.05
C THR A 493 7.78 -21.05 -8.73
N GLY A 494 8.66 -20.57 -9.58
CA GLY A 494 10.11 -20.78 -9.46
C GLY A 494 10.85 -19.62 -8.79
N THR A 495 12.12 -19.50 -9.14
CA THR A 495 13.00 -18.37 -8.77
C THR A 495 13.28 -17.44 -9.95
N ALA A 496 12.72 -17.73 -11.14
CA ALA A 496 12.79 -16.82 -12.27
C ALA A 496 12.03 -15.53 -11.93
N SER A 497 12.61 -14.38 -12.24
CA SER A 497 12.08 -13.08 -11.88
C SER A 497 11.83 -12.23 -13.12
N TYR A 498 10.77 -11.43 -13.08
CA TYR A 498 10.58 -10.33 -14.03
C TYR A 498 11.22 -9.02 -13.52
N LEU A 499 11.59 -8.96 -12.24
CA LEU A 499 12.35 -7.87 -11.64
C LEU A 499 13.86 -8.02 -11.93
N PRO A 500 14.66 -6.96 -11.80
CA PRO A 500 16.10 -7.06 -11.80
C PRO A 500 16.62 -8.12 -10.83
N ALA A 501 17.73 -8.76 -11.15
CA ALA A 501 18.37 -9.73 -10.26
C ALA A 501 18.64 -9.07 -8.90
N ASN A 502 18.32 -9.71 -7.81
CA ASN A 502 18.40 -9.28 -6.40
C ASN A 502 17.22 -8.46 -5.87
N ASP A 503 16.27 -8.04 -6.68
CA ASP A 503 15.05 -7.35 -6.22
C ASP A 503 13.96 -8.29 -5.63
N PRO A 504 13.78 -9.53 -6.14
CA PRO A 504 12.88 -10.48 -5.47
C PRO A 504 13.32 -10.79 -4.04
N GLY A 505 12.34 -11.01 -3.16
CA GLY A 505 12.62 -11.29 -1.75
C GLY A 505 12.93 -10.05 -0.92
N LEU A 506 12.50 -8.87 -1.34
CA LEU A 506 12.66 -7.61 -0.61
C LEU A 506 11.31 -6.99 -0.24
N ASN A 507 10.32 -7.81 0.18
CA ASN A 507 8.94 -7.41 0.42
C ASN A 507 8.53 -7.69 1.86
N PHE A 508 7.96 -6.67 2.54
CA PHE A 508 7.79 -6.66 3.98
C PHE A 508 6.50 -5.98 4.43
N ALA A 509 6.06 -6.30 5.65
CA ALA A 509 5.04 -5.63 6.43
C ALA A 509 3.75 -5.31 5.65
N PRO A 510 3.09 -6.32 5.05
CA PRO A 510 1.88 -6.10 4.28
C PRO A 510 0.72 -5.64 5.15
N THR A 511 -0.14 -4.81 4.56
CA THR A 511 -1.47 -4.48 5.06
C THR A 511 -2.48 -4.58 3.91
N MET A 512 -3.77 -4.59 4.23
CA MET A 512 -4.83 -4.69 3.24
C MET A 512 -5.77 -3.49 3.35
N LEU A 513 -6.24 -2.98 2.21
CA LEU A 513 -7.39 -2.07 2.20
C LEU A 513 -8.60 -2.82 2.77
N ALA A 514 -9.36 -2.18 3.65
CA ALA A 514 -10.44 -2.84 4.38
C ALA A 514 -11.67 -3.20 3.54
N GLU A 515 -11.71 -2.80 2.27
CA GLU A 515 -12.79 -3.15 1.33
C GLU A 515 -12.25 -3.57 -0.03
N ALA A 516 -13.07 -4.27 -0.80
CA ALA A 516 -12.78 -4.56 -2.19
C ALA A 516 -13.07 -3.34 -3.07
N VAL A 517 -12.19 -3.04 -4.02
CA VAL A 517 -12.36 -1.95 -4.97
C VAL A 517 -12.11 -2.43 -6.38
N GLY A 518 -13.05 -2.18 -7.28
CA GLY A 518 -12.93 -2.45 -8.71
C GLY A 518 -12.80 -3.93 -9.07
N GLY A 519 -13.27 -4.83 -8.21
CA GLY A 519 -13.21 -6.27 -8.41
C GLY A 519 -11.99 -6.95 -7.79
N TYR A 520 -11.15 -6.21 -7.07
CA TYR A 520 -9.93 -6.72 -6.42
C TYR A 520 -9.89 -6.37 -4.93
N PHE A 521 -9.16 -7.16 -4.15
CA PHE A 521 -8.58 -6.72 -2.90
C PHE A 521 -7.25 -6.01 -3.20
N TRP A 522 -6.81 -5.14 -2.30
CA TRP A 522 -5.61 -4.34 -2.49
C TRP A 522 -4.66 -4.50 -1.32
N ALA A 523 -3.48 -5.02 -1.60
CA ALA A 523 -2.38 -5.08 -0.67
C ALA A 523 -1.52 -3.81 -0.81
N ILE A 524 -1.05 -3.28 0.33
CA ILE A 524 0.03 -2.31 0.38
C ILE A 524 1.15 -2.90 1.25
N PHE A 525 2.38 -2.75 0.84
CA PHE A 525 3.52 -3.32 1.53
C PHE A 525 4.78 -2.48 1.33
N THR A 526 5.75 -2.68 2.19
CA THR A 526 7.09 -2.10 2.04
C THR A 526 7.92 -2.96 1.12
N SER A 527 8.65 -2.34 0.18
CA SER A 527 9.65 -3.07 -0.60
C SER A 527 10.90 -2.24 -0.81
N HIS A 528 12.05 -2.91 -0.76
CA HIS A 528 13.36 -2.34 -1.09
C HIS A 528 13.79 -2.66 -2.53
N ARG A 529 12.86 -3.09 -3.39
CA ARG A 529 13.09 -3.31 -4.81
C ARG A 529 13.41 -2.02 -5.56
N SER A 530 14.07 -2.12 -6.69
CA SER A 530 14.30 -0.97 -7.56
C SER A 530 13.00 -0.41 -8.12
N TYR A 531 13.00 0.89 -8.39
CA TYR A 531 11.92 1.59 -9.07
C TYR A 531 12.42 2.04 -10.44
N GLY A 532 12.50 1.10 -11.33
CA GLY A 532 13.07 1.31 -12.67
C GLY A 532 14.48 1.90 -12.60
N SER A 533 14.66 3.10 -13.17
CA SER A 533 15.93 3.85 -13.13
C SER A 533 15.94 4.97 -12.08
N LEU A 534 14.82 5.24 -11.42
CA LEU A 534 14.70 6.34 -10.46
C LEU A 534 15.25 5.99 -9.09
N LEU A 535 15.18 4.72 -8.72
CA LEU A 535 15.65 4.21 -7.44
C LEU A 535 16.28 2.83 -7.66
N ALA A 536 17.61 2.73 -7.49
CA ALA A 536 18.25 1.44 -7.46
C ALA A 536 17.89 0.71 -6.17
N SER A 537 17.68 -0.61 -6.25
CA SER A 537 17.56 -1.39 -5.03
C SER A 537 18.88 -1.32 -4.25
N LYS A 538 18.80 -1.36 -2.94
CA LYS A 538 20.02 -1.32 -2.12
C LYS A 538 20.90 -2.54 -2.28
N ALA A 539 20.33 -3.67 -2.63
CA ALA A 539 21.10 -4.85 -3.03
C ALA A 539 22.03 -4.58 -4.22
N ASN A 540 21.76 -3.53 -5.01
CA ASN A 540 22.53 -3.14 -6.19
C ASN A 540 23.40 -1.88 -6.01
N SER A 541 23.10 -1.03 -5.02
CA SER A 541 23.73 0.31 -4.92
C SER A 541 25.14 0.31 -4.34
N ASP A 542 25.50 -0.68 -3.54
CA ASP A 542 26.83 -0.80 -2.91
C ASP A 542 27.72 -1.89 -3.49
N GLY A 543 27.22 -2.67 -4.46
CA GLY A 543 27.96 -3.73 -5.13
C GLY A 543 28.40 -4.89 -4.21
N LEU A 544 27.95 -4.91 -2.97
CA LEU A 544 28.41 -5.81 -1.91
C LEU A 544 27.36 -6.87 -1.50
N GLY A 545 26.18 -6.81 -2.11
CA GLY A 545 25.05 -7.64 -1.68
C GLY A 545 24.51 -7.21 -0.32
N VAL A 546 23.46 -7.85 0.12
CA VAL A 546 22.57 -7.51 1.25
C VAL A 546 23.26 -7.28 2.62
N SER A 547 24.56 -7.22 2.72
CA SER A 547 25.28 -7.24 4.01
C SER A 547 25.62 -5.89 4.64
N ASN A 548 25.40 -4.77 3.93
CA ASN A 548 25.72 -3.44 4.44
C ASN A 548 24.66 -2.41 4.02
N CYS A 549 23.67 -2.25 4.85
CA CYS A 549 22.62 -1.24 4.69
C CYS A 549 23.04 0.17 5.10
N THR A 550 24.21 0.33 5.62
CA THR A 550 24.78 1.64 5.93
C THR A 550 25.78 2.00 4.85
N ASN A 551 25.40 2.90 3.95
CA ASN A 551 26.45 3.62 3.26
C ASN A 551 27.14 4.54 4.27
N PRO A 552 28.44 4.93 4.06
CA PRO A 552 29.18 5.80 4.96
C PRO A 552 28.55 7.18 5.15
N GLU A 553 27.56 7.52 4.33
CA GLU A 553 26.85 8.79 4.35
C GLU A 553 25.52 8.70 5.10
N GLY A 554 25.12 7.51 5.61
CA GLY A 554 23.90 7.29 6.39
C GLY A 554 22.62 7.36 5.55
N ASP A 555 22.69 7.16 4.24
CA ASP A 555 21.53 6.94 3.39
C ASP A 555 21.09 5.50 3.57
N GLU A 556 20.17 5.28 4.51
CA GLU A 556 19.58 3.97 4.73
C GLU A 556 18.75 3.53 3.53
N ALA A 557 18.56 2.22 3.41
CA ALA A 557 17.82 1.60 2.34
C ALA A 557 16.45 2.19 2.20
N ASN A 558 16.17 2.67 1.05
CA ASN A 558 14.95 3.34 0.74
C ASN A 558 13.78 2.36 0.58
N GLY A 559 13.25 1.82 1.67
CA GLY A 559 11.95 1.16 1.66
C GLY A 559 10.91 2.09 1.05
N LYS A 560 10.07 1.55 0.21
CA LYS A 560 8.97 2.28 -0.44
C LYS A 560 7.67 1.52 -0.29
N LEU A 561 6.58 2.25 -0.31
CA LEU A 561 5.26 1.65 -0.36
C LEU A 561 4.94 1.25 -1.80
N TRP A 562 4.58 -0.01 -1.95
CA TRP A 562 4.11 -0.61 -3.18
C TRP A 562 2.70 -1.15 -2.99
N MET A 563 1.96 -1.22 -4.06
CA MET A 563 0.60 -1.75 -4.07
C MET A 563 0.46 -2.87 -5.08
N ALA A 564 -0.40 -3.84 -4.76
CA ALA A 564 -0.76 -4.90 -5.69
C ALA A 564 -2.24 -5.26 -5.57
N ALA A 565 -2.84 -5.60 -6.70
CA ALA A 565 -4.16 -6.21 -6.74
C ALA A 565 -4.06 -7.69 -6.33
N ILE A 566 -5.07 -8.17 -5.62
CA ILE A 566 -5.25 -9.56 -5.20
C ILE A 566 -6.63 -10.01 -5.69
N ASP A 567 -6.70 -11.09 -6.43
CA ASP A 567 -7.93 -11.62 -6.97
C ASP A 567 -8.90 -12.08 -5.89
N ILE A 568 -10.16 -11.65 -6.00
CA ILE A 568 -11.22 -12.08 -5.10
C ILE A 568 -11.66 -13.49 -5.46
N GLY A 569 -11.67 -14.38 -4.46
CA GLY A 569 -12.15 -15.75 -4.63
C GLY A 569 -11.19 -16.65 -5.40
N ALA A 570 -9.92 -16.31 -5.52
CA ALA A 570 -8.92 -17.22 -6.06
C ALA A 570 -8.93 -18.55 -5.29
N PRO A 571 -8.82 -19.69 -5.97
CA PRO A 571 -8.78 -20.99 -5.32
C PRO A 571 -7.61 -21.10 -4.34
N ALA A 572 -7.84 -21.73 -3.19
CA ALA A 572 -6.79 -21.99 -2.22
C ALA A 572 -5.60 -22.71 -2.86
N GLY A 573 -4.37 -22.21 -2.59
CA GLY A 573 -3.14 -22.75 -3.18
C GLY A 573 -2.78 -22.23 -4.58
N GLN A 574 -3.59 -21.36 -5.17
CA GLN A 574 -3.20 -20.59 -6.35
C GLN A 574 -2.65 -19.23 -5.93
N ASP A 575 -1.76 -18.67 -6.73
CA ASP A 575 -1.27 -17.30 -6.52
C ASP A 575 -2.38 -16.32 -6.95
N PRO A 576 -2.94 -15.50 -6.03
CA PRO A 576 -4.00 -14.56 -6.36
C PRO A 576 -3.46 -13.19 -6.76
N SER A 577 -2.14 -13.01 -6.84
CA SER A 577 -1.53 -11.68 -6.89
C SER A 577 -1.20 -11.24 -8.31
N HIS A 578 -1.15 -9.92 -8.50
CA HIS A 578 -0.71 -9.24 -9.70
C HIS A 578 0.61 -8.50 -9.47
N PRO A 579 1.34 -8.12 -10.55
CA PRO A 579 2.54 -7.32 -10.42
C PRO A 579 2.27 -6.03 -9.64
N ALA A 580 3.15 -5.74 -8.70
CA ALA A 580 3.00 -4.57 -7.85
C ALA A 580 3.39 -3.28 -8.58
N PHE A 581 2.80 -2.17 -8.20
CA PHE A 581 3.16 -0.84 -8.65
C PHE A 581 3.53 0.08 -7.48
N TYR A 582 4.37 1.05 -7.79
CA TYR A 582 4.83 2.07 -6.84
C TYR A 582 3.68 3.01 -6.48
N LEU A 583 3.51 3.30 -5.19
CA LEU A 583 2.56 4.32 -4.75
C LEU A 583 3.19 5.69 -4.94
N ASP A 584 2.76 6.41 -5.98
CA ASP A 584 3.28 7.74 -6.29
C ASP A 584 2.99 8.77 -5.19
N GLY A 585 3.75 9.85 -5.18
CA GLY A 585 3.65 10.93 -4.18
C GLY A 585 4.55 10.74 -2.95
N GLN A 586 5.29 9.63 -2.86
CA GLN A 586 6.31 9.43 -1.83
C GLN A 586 7.62 10.15 -2.19
N GLU A 587 8.37 10.54 -1.16
CA GLU A 587 9.73 11.07 -1.35
C GLU A 587 10.70 9.94 -1.68
N LEU A 588 11.42 10.04 -2.80
CA LEU A 588 12.39 9.03 -3.24
C LEU A 588 13.57 8.89 -2.28
N GLN A 589 13.92 9.94 -1.54
CA GLN A 589 15.07 9.97 -0.64
C GLN A 589 14.75 9.49 0.78
N ALA A 590 13.48 9.36 1.12
CA ALA A 590 13.05 8.91 2.43
C ALA A 590 12.86 7.40 2.46
N ASP A 591 13.07 6.78 3.62
CA ASP A 591 12.72 5.40 3.90
C ASP A 591 11.28 5.36 4.42
N ASN A 592 10.36 4.72 3.69
CA ASN A 592 8.92 4.71 3.96
C ASN A 592 8.45 3.29 4.23
N LEU A 593 7.93 3.08 5.43
CA LEU A 593 7.60 1.75 5.91
C LEU A 593 6.12 1.65 6.30
N ARG A 594 5.56 0.47 6.14
CA ARG A 594 4.28 0.02 6.67
C ARG A 594 3.12 0.99 6.43
N GLY A 595 2.59 0.97 5.23
CA GLY A 595 1.40 1.74 4.87
C GLY A 595 0.13 1.14 5.49
N TYR A 596 -0.67 1.96 6.16
CA TYR A 596 -2.04 1.64 6.56
C TYR A 596 -3.01 2.41 5.71
N TRP A 597 -3.82 1.71 4.94
CA TRP A 597 -4.85 2.34 4.13
C TRP A 597 -6.14 2.48 4.92
N VAL A 598 -6.50 3.71 5.16
CA VAL A 598 -7.65 4.08 5.97
C VAL A 598 -8.71 4.70 5.07
N LEU A 599 -9.92 4.17 5.16
CA LEU A 599 -11.05 4.70 4.42
C LEU A 599 -11.60 5.96 5.11
N PRO A 600 -12.09 6.95 4.35
CA PRO A 600 -12.80 8.07 4.94
C PRO A 600 -14.09 7.55 5.62
N ALA A 601 -14.49 8.20 6.68
CA ALA A 601 -15.81 7.94 7.27
C ALA A 601 -16.88 8.09 6.18
N CYS A 602 -17.83 7.16 6.13
CA CYS A 602 -18.91 7.23 5.16
C CYS A 602 -19.78 8.47 5.38
N SER A 603 -20.35 9.00 4.29
CA SER A 603 -21.20 10.17 4.29
C SER A 603 -22.63 9.85 4.72
N ASN A 604 -23.23 10.72 5.54
CA ASN A 604 -24.62 10.61 5.95
C ASN A 604 -25.59 10.94 4.81
N LEU A 605 -26.87 10.59 5.00
CA LEU A 605 -27.92 10.90 4.04
C LEU A 605 -27.96 12.40 3.71
N GLY A 606 -28.16 12.72 2.43
CA GLY A 606 -28.21 14.08 1.91
C GLY A 606 -26.86 14.74 1.65
N VAL A 607 -25.74 14.12 2.06
CA VAL A 607 -24.41 14.60 1.74
C VAL A 607 -24.04 14.23 0.31
N GLY A 608 -23.36 15.12 -0.40
CA GLY A 608 -22.85 14.86 -1.75
C GLY A 608 -21.95 13.64 -1.81
N CYS A 609 -22.04 12.86 -2.87
CA CYS A 609 -21.28 11.64 -3.08
C CYS A 609 -20.91 11.48 -4.56
N GLY A 610 -19.84 10.75 -4.83
CA GLY A 610 -19.46 10.30 -6.18
C GLY A 610 -19.93 8.88 -6.48
N SER A 611 -20.06 8.03 -5.44
CA SER A 611 -20.42 6.62 -5.58
C SER A 611 -21.11 6.09 -4.33
N GLY A 612 -21.76 4.92 -4.44
CA GLY A 612 -22.53 4.33 -3.34
C GLY A 612 -21.69 3.90 -2.14
N ASP A 613 -20.42 3.58 -2.37
CA ASP A 613 -19.47 3.19 -1.32
C ASP A 613 -19.00 4.37 -0.45
N GLU A 614 -19.22 5.62 -0.87
CA GLU A 614 -19.03 6.80 -0.02
C GLU A 614 -20.12 7.00 1.01
N CYS A 615 -21.26 6.38 0.82
CA CYS A 615 -22.44 6.58 1.63
C CYS A 615 -22.59 5.52 2.73
N CYS A 616 -22.88 5.93 3.95
CA CYS A 616 -23.23 5.00 5.04
C CYS A 616 -24.44 4.13 4.73
N SER A 617 -25.34 4.65 3.90
CA SER A 617 -26.49 3.89 3.37
C SER A 617 -26.10 2.88 2.29
N GLY A 618 -24.95 3.06 1.64
CA GLY A 618 -24.53 2.28 0.50
C GLY A 618 -25.11 2.73 -0.84
N PHE A 619 -25.83 3.86 -0.89
CA PHE A 619 -26.53 4.33 -2.08
C PHE A 619 -26.26 5.81 -2.36
N CYS A 620 -25.77 6.09 -3.58
CA CYS A 620 -25.48 7.43 -4.07
C CYS A 620 -26.30 7.69 -5.32
N ARG A 621 -27.32 8.58 -5.24
CA ARG A 621 -28.21 8.85 -6.37
C ARG A 621 -28.60 10.33 -6.44
N SER A 622 -28.96 10.77 -7.63
CA SER A 622 -29.56 12.09 -7.82
C SER A 622 -31.05 12.04 -7.45
N GLU A 623 -31.44 12.88 -6.51
CA GLU A 623 -32.85 13.17 -6.25
C GLU A 623 -33.31 14.31 -7.20
N SER A 624 -34.30 14.03 -8.03
CA SER A 624 -34.92 15.03 -8.94
C SER A 624 -33.99 15.65 -9.98
N GLY A 625 -32.94 14.92 -10.43
CA GLY A 625 -32.03 15.41 -11.48
C GLY A 625 -31.00 16.46 -11.01
N GLY A 626 -30.78 16.59 -9.71
CA GLY A 626 -29.74 17.41 -9.08
C GLY A 626 -28.39 16.69 -8.96
N ALA A 627 -27.53 17.20 -8.08
CA ALA A 627 -26.27 16.55 -7.72
C ALA A 627 -26.51 15.19 -7.07
N LEU A 628 -25.52 14.29 -7.18
CA LEU A 628 -25.55 13.00 -6.50
C LEU A 628 -25.41 13.21 -4.98
N VAL A 629 -26.29 12.57 -4.20
CA VAL A 629 -26.28 12.60 -2.73
C VAL A 629 -26.51 11.20 -2.17
N CYS A 630 -26.07 10.98 -0.95
CA CYS A 630 -26.34 9.76 -0.22
C CYS A 630 -27.83 9.65 0.08
N VAL A 631 -28.46 8.57 -0.36
CA VAL A 631 -29.91 8.32 -0.19
C VAL A 631 -30.15 7.02 0.59
N THR A 632 -31.36 6.84 1.09
CA THR A 632 -31.78 5.54 1.62
C THR A 632 -31.86 4.50 0.50
N GLN A 633 -31.91 3.22 0.86
CA GLN A 633 -32.02 2.15 -0.14
C GLN A 633 -33.20 2.42 -1.09
N PRO A 634 -32.93 2.58 -2.40
CA PRO A 634 -33.98 2.83 -3.36
C PRO A 634 -34.75 1.53 -3.69
N THR A 635 -35.96 1.71 -4.24
CA THR A 635 -36.69 0.59 -4.83
C THR A 635 -36.10 0.29 -6.22
N GLY A 636 -35.63 -0.94 -6.44
CA GLY A 636 -35.05 -1.38 -7.71
C GLY A 636 -33.67 -2.01 -7.56
N CYS A 637 -32.98 -2.19 -8.68
CA CYS A 637 -31.63 -2.74 -8.67
C CYS A 637 -30.59 -1.71 -8.20
N SER A 638 -29.45 -2.22 -7.76
CA SER A 638 -28.29 -1.43 -7.32
C SER A 638 -27.34 -1.16 -8.49
N ASN A 639 -26.87 0.08 -8.60
CA ASN A 639 -25.83 0.46 -9.55
C ASN A 639 -24.45 -0.07 -9.09
N VAL A 640 -23.45 0.06 -9.95
CA VAL A 640 -22.05 -0.22 -9.58
C VAL A 640 -21.68 0.56 -8.33
N TYR A 641 -21.00 -0.08 -7.40
CA TYR A 641 -20.64 0.38 -6.03
C TYR A 641 -21.81 0.62 -5.07
N GLU A 642 -23.05 0.39 -5.47
CA GLU A 642 -24.16 0.39 -4.52
C GLU A 642 -24.28 -0.95 -3.79
N SER A 643 -24.92 -0.91 -2.65
CA SER A 643 -25.09 -2.08 -1.79
C SER A 643 -25.96 -3.17 -2.47
N CYS A 644 -25.54 -4.42 -2.32
CA CYS A 644 -26.26 -5.61 -2.80
C CYS A 644 -26.17 -6.76 -1.80
N THR A 645 -27.03 -7.76 -1.95
CA THR A 645 -26.98 -9.02 -1.20
C THR A 645 -26.76 -10.23 -2.12
N THR A 646 -27.08 -10.08 -3.39
CA THR A 646 -26.87 -11.09 -4.44
C THR A 646 -26.59 -10.38 -5.76
N SER A 647 -25.94 -11.05 -6.70
CA SER A 647 -25.68 -10.51 -8.05
C SER A 647 -26.96 -10.13 -8.80
N ALA A 648 -28.09 -10.78 -8.50
CA ALA A 648 -29.39 -10.42 -9.05
C ALA A 648 -29.89 -9.03 -8.62
N ASN A 649 -29.31 -8.44 -7.59
CA ASN A 649 -29.61 -7.06 -7.18
C ASN A 649 -28.91 -6.01 -8.04
N CYS A 650 -27.90 -6.37 -8.83
CA CYS A 650 -27.14 -5.43 -9.64
C CYS A 650 -27.88 -5.09 -10.96
N CYS A 651 -27.83 -3.80 -11.34
CA CYS A 651 -28.57 -3.30 -12.52
C CYS A 651 -27.94 -3.73 -13.84
N ALA A 652 -26.62 -3.72 -13.93
CA ALA A 652 -25.94 -4.07 -15.17
C ALA A 652 -25.86 -5.60 -15.31
N SER A 653 -26.17 -6.08 -16.52
CA SER A 653 -26.04 -7.49 -16.85
C SER A 653 -24.57 -7.88 -16.84
N GLY A 654 -24.20 -8.83 -15.98
CA GLY A 654 -22.83 -9.30 -15.80
C GLY A 654 -22.15 -8.75 -14.55
N ASP A 655 -22.71 -7.76 -13.87
CA ASP A 655 -22.23 -7.34 -12.57
C ASP A 655 -22.53 -8.40 -11.51
N GLU A 656 -21.59 -8.53 -10.58
CA GLU A 656 -21.70 -9.45 -9.45
C GLU A 656 -21.77 -8.67 -8.13
N CYS A 657 -22.40 -9.30 -7.12
CA CYS A 657 -22.39 -8.77 -5.78
C CYS A 657 -21.12 -9.25 -5.06
N ILE A 658 -20.09 -8.41 -5.08
CA ILE A 658 -18.77 -8.68 -4.51
C ILE A 658 -18.64 -7.85 -3.23
N ASN A 659 -18.43 -8.51 -2.08
CA ASN A 659 -18.35 -7.87 -0.76
C ASN A 659 -19.50 -6.88 -0.48
N SER A 660 -20.73 -7.33 -0.77
CA SER A 660 -21.95 -6.54 -0.62
C SER A 660 -22.02 -5.27 -1.47
N ARG A 661 -21.26 -5.20 -2.56
CA ARG A 661 -21.28 -4.13 -3.56
C ARG A 661 -21.44 -4.72 -4.97
N CYS A 662 -22.24 -4.06 -5.80
CA CYS A 662 -22.31 -4.39 -7.21
C CYS A 662 -21.02 -3.95 -7.92
N ALA A 663 -20.34 -4.88 -8.56
CA ALA A 663 -19.11 -4.62 -9.30
C ALA A 663 -19.05 -5.51 -10.56
N ALA A 664 -18.39 -5.00 -11.61
CA ALA A 664 -18.02 -5.86 -12.71
C ALA A 664 -16.99 -6.90 -12.22
N PRO A 665 -17.10 -8.18 -12.62
CA PRO A 665 -16.10 -9.17 -12.28
C PRO A 665 -14.73 -8.76 -12.84
N PRO A 666 -13.62 -9.16 -12.19
CA PRO A 666 -12.28 -8.95 -12.70
C PRO A 666 -12.14 -9.50 -14.12
N ALA A 667 -11.24 -8.89 -14.91
CA ALA A 667 -10.88 -9.45 -16.21
C ALA A 667 -10.31 -10.87 -15.98
N ALA A 668 -10.82 -11.87 -16.68
CA ALA A 668 -10.19 -13.19 -16.65
C ALA A 668 -8.76 -13.09 -17.22
N GLN A 669 -7.78 -13.59 -16.48
CA GLN A 669 -6.37 -13.66 -16.90
C GLN A 669 -6.18 -14.63 -18.07
#